data_500559c80edc151bc4029b15f6da9f07
#
_entry.id   500559c80edc151bc4029b15f6da9f07
#
_cell.length_a   1.000
_cell.length_b   1.000
_cell.length_c   1.000
_cell.angle_alpha   90.00
_cell.angle_beta   90.00
_cell.angle_gamma   90.00
#
_symmetry.space_group_name_H-M   'P 1'
#
loop_
_entity.id
_entity.type
_entity.pdbx_description
1 polymer ?
#
loop_
_entity_poly.entity_id
_entity_poly.type
_entity_poly.pdbx_seq_one_letter_code
_entity_poly.pdbx_strand_id
1 'polypeptide(L)'
;MNSDGLREKAIALHRSGQLAEAMRLYQQVLAAEPRDFPARHLLGVVHAQQGRNEDALREIDAALAIKPDDAEAHLNRANVLKVMGRSDEALAGYARALEARPGWPQAENNRGTVLRDMGRHQEALAAYDRALAAAPDYAEALNNRGIVLQDLKRPTEALEAYDQALRRVPNFAAAFNNRGSVLLEMRRHGDALSCFDRALQLRPGDMEVINNRGNALQALARYDEALAAYDQVLALNPDHVSALNNRGSALQQLKRHEEALACFEKAGSPEAFGGAAMASLDLCDWDRVDRIGAEMERRVHDGGVVPPWMLLGYSGNENLQRRCAANVIARRFPQLPPPLATIPYRHDRVRLAYISSDVGHHPVATHIVQLIESHDRGSFEVTGVATNADDGSSQRKRLAKAFDRFIDAHGQAPSAIARQLRALEVDILLDLNGHTKDDNFDVLSQRPAPVQASWLGYAGTTAAPFVDFLIADGVVAPDAAAFSEKLALLPCYFPNDTSRVIGKAPTRAEAGLPDGAFVFCCFNANWKITRPVFAIWMRLLAEVPGSVLWLKRPGEKAKANLTAAAAAAGIDPARLVFAGPAALAQHLARHQLADLFLDTLPYNAHATGCDALWAGLPLLTQRGTAFAGRVCASLLTALGLPGLIAETALGYEAMALALARDPERLKDLRAQLAEKRTSSVLFDTPRLTRELEALYQRMLTSAP
;
A
#
# COMPACT_ATOMS: atom_id res chain seq x y z
N MET A 1 -30.23 -11.56 -62.74
CA MET A 1 -29.93 -10.24 -62.15
C MET A 1 -28.60 -9.84 -62.69
N ASN A 2 -28.42 -8.61 -63.09
CA ASN A 2 -27.11 -8.07 -63.48
C ASN A 2 -26.24 -7.88 -62.24
N SER A 3 -24.96 -7.66 -62.38
CA SER A 3 -24.00 -7.50 -61.26
C SER A 3 -24.42 -6.41 -60.29
N ASP A 4 -24.96 -5.29 -60.77
CA ASP A 4 -25.45 -4.19 -59.94
C ASP A 4 -26.57 -4.62 -59.03
N GLY A 5 -27.60 -5.32 -59.54
CA GLY A 5 -28.71 -5.80 -58.73
C GLY A 5 -28.30 -6.89 -57.71
N LEU A 6 -27.27 -7.71 -58.04
CA LEU A 6 -26.70 -8.68 -57.09
C LEU A 6 -25.94 -7.95 -55.98
N ARG A 7 -25.17 -6.90 -56.34
CA ARG A 7 -24.42 -6.08 -55.35
C ARG A 7 -25.36 -5.35 -54.39
N GLU A 8 -26.39 -4.70 -54.89
CA GLU A 8 -27.38 -4.04 -54.03
C GLU A 8 -28.05 -5.00 -53.05
N LYS A 9 -28.43 -6.20 -53.53
CA LYS A 9 -28.99 -7.25 -52.68
C LYS A 9 -28.00 -7.73 -51.65
N ALA A 10 -26.72 -7.90 -52.01
CA ALA A 10 -25.63 -8.27 -51.12
C ALA A 10 -25.45 -7.24 -50.00
N ILE A 11 -25.46 -5.95 -50.37
CA ILE A 11 -25.37 -4.84 -49.38
C ILE A 11 -26.53 -4.85 -48.42
N ALA A 12 -27.77 -5.07 -48.92
CA ALA A 12 -28.96 -5.15 -48.08
C ALA A 12 -28.89 -6.33 -47.08
N LEU A 13 -28.45 -7.50 -47.52
CA LEU A 13 -28.21 -8.68 -46.65
C LEU A 13 -27.08 -8.45 -45.64
N HIS A 14 -26.02 -7.81 -46.03
CA HIS A 14 -24.91 -7.44 -45.16
C HIS A 14 -25.39 -6.51 -44.03
N ARG A 15 -26.19 -5.46 -44.36
CA ARG A 15 -26.77 -4.53 -43.39
C ARG A 15 -27.75 -5.21 -42.44
N SER A 16 -28.46 -6.27 -42.89
CA SER A 16 -29.39 -7.05 -42.05
C SER A 16 -28.69 -8.16 -41.26
N GLY A 17 -27.34 -8.25 -41.31
CA GLY A 17 -26.56 -9.25 -40.56
C GLY A 17 -26.54 -10.67 -41.20
N GLN A 18 -27.13 -10.84 -42.40
CA GLN A 18 -27.11 -12.11 -43.14
C GLN A 18 -25.82 -12.31 -43.89
N LEU A 19 -24.68 -12.42 -43.12
CA LEU A 19 -23.33 -12.36 -43.64
C LEU A 19 -22.98 -13.48 -44.61
N ALA A 20 -23.49 -14.71 -44.40
CA ALA A 20 -23.20 -15.86 -45.29
C ALA A 20 -23.80 -15.68 -46.68
N GLU A 21 -25.03 -15.16 -46.76
CA GLU A 21 -25.69 -14.89 -48.04
C GLU A 21 -25.10 -13.67 -48.75
N ALA A 22 -24.80 -12.61 -48.00
CA ALA A 22 -24.14 -11.44 -48.51
C ALA A 22 -22.78 -11.82 -49.16
N MET A 23 -21.98 -12.64 -48.49
CA MET A 23 -20.70 -13.13 -48.99
C MET A 23 -20.85 -13.90 -50.31
N ARG A 24 -21.83 -14.83 -50.39
CA ARG A 24 -22.09 -15.56 -51.66
C ARG A 24 -22.38 -14.61 -52.81
N LEU A 25 -23.19 -13.61 -52.60
CA LEU A 25 -23.57 -12.65 -53.63
C LEU A 25 -22.37 -11.77 -54.03
N TYR A 26 -21.53 -11.30 -53.07
CA TYR A 26 -20.30 -10.58 -53.40
C TYR A 26 -19.35 -11.45 -54.25
N GLN A 27 -19.21 -12.75 -53.92
CA GLN A 27 -18.43 -13.69 -54.71
C GLN A 27 -18.99 -13.90 -56.13
N GLN A 28 -20.34 -13.93 -56.29
CA GLN A 28 -20.98 -14.00 -57.61
C GLN A 28 -20.72 -12.73 -58.45
N VAL A 29 -20.80 -11.55 -57.80
CA VAL A 29 -20.45 -10.28 -58.46
C VAL A 29 -19.00 -10.32 -58.92
N LEU A 30 -18.08 -10.75 -58.07
CA LEU A 30 -16.65 -10.80 -58.37
C LEU A 30 -16.27 -11.86 -59.42
N ALA A 31 -17.08 -12.93 -59.53
CA ALA A 31 -16.92 -13.91 -60.60
C ALA A 31 -17.27 -13.34 -61.99
N ALA A 32 -18.26 -12.45 -62.03
CA ALA A 32 -18.66 -11.75 -63.26
C ALA A 32 -17.79 -10.51 -63.51
N GLU A 33 -17.47 -9.77 -62.46
CA GLU A 33 -16.73 -8.50 -62.51
C GLU A 33 -15.57 -8.52 -61.52
N PRO A 34 -14.42 -9.12 -61.84
CA PRO A 34 -13.30 -9.29 -60.89
C PRO A 34 -12.70 -7.98 -60.35
N ARG A 35 -12.98 -6.85 -60.97
CA ARG A 35 -12.51 -5.51 -60.57
C ARG A 35 -13.61 -4.67 -59.92
N ASP A 36 -14.74 -5.26 -59.47
CA ASP A 36 -15.77 -4.53 -58.74
C ASP A 36 -15.20 -4.13 -57.35
N PHE A 37 -14.83 -2.88 -57.19
CA PHE A 37 -14.24 -2.36 -55.93
C PHE A 37 -15.19 -2.52 -54.76
N PRO A 38 -16.49 -2.10 -54.81
CA PRO A 38 -17.41 -2.22 -53.69
C PRO A 38 -17.59 -3.65 -53.23
N ALA A 39 -17.75 -4.60 -54.14
CA ALA A 39 -17.95 -6.01 -53.80
C ALA A 39 -16.70 -6.60 -53.09
N ARG A 40 -15.49 -6.31 -53.59
CA ARG A 40 -14.23 -6.74 -52.93
C ARG A 40 -14.08 -6.14 -51.55
N HIS A 41 -14.22 -4.81 -51.45
CA HIS A 41 -14.07 -4.13 -50.18
C HIS A 41 -15.06 -4.67 -49.14
N LEU A 42 -16.36 -4.77 -49.47
CA LEU A 42 -17.38 -5.26 -48.55
C LEU A 42 -17.26 -6.76 -48.28
N LEU A 43 -16.77 -7.57 -49.20
CA LEU A 43 -16.41 -8.97 -48.95
C LEU A 43 -15.33 -9.05 -47.89
N GLY A 44 -14.29 -8.22 -47.98
CA GLY A 44 -13.25 -8.11 -46.95
C GLY A 44 -13.81 -7.72 -45.57
N VAL A 45 -14.75 -6.77 -45.52
CA VAL A 45 -15.43 -6.37 -44.30
C VAL A 45 -16.23 -7.55 -43.69
N VAL A 46 -16.96 -8.34 -44.54
CA VAL A 46 -17.68 -9.53 -44.08
C VAL A 46 -16.72 -10.57 -43.53
N HIS A 47 -15.55 -10.80 -44.15
CA HIS A 47 -14.54 -11.69 -43.61
C HIS A 47 -14.02 -11.22 -42.25
N ALA A 48 -13.76 -9.92 -42.07
CA ALA A 48 -13.34 -9.34 -40.81
C ALA A 48 -14.41 -9.55 -39.67
N GLN A 49 -15.67 -9.31 -39.98
CA GLN A 49 -16.80 -9.52 -39.06
C GLN A 49 -16.95 -10.99 -38.63
N GLN A 50 -16.48 -11.93 -39.45
CA GLN A 50 -16.44 -13.36 -39.16
C GLN A 50 -15.14 -13.83 -38.50
N GLY A 51 -14.22 -12.92 -38.16
CA GLY A 51 -12.92 -13.23 -37.58
C GLY A 51 -11.89 -13.81 -38.54
N ARG A 52 -12.19 -13.84 -39.88
CA ARG A 52 -11.29 -14.34 -40.91
C ARG A 52 -10.36 -13.22 -41.41
N ASN A 53 -9.47 -12.80 -40.54
CA ASN A 53 -8.69 -11.58 -40.73
C ASN A 53 -7.73 -11.64 -41.94
N GLU A 54 -7.11 -12.78 -42.20
CA GLU A 54 -6.22 -12.94 -43.40
C GLU A 54 -6.99 -12.84 -44.71
N ASP A 55 -8.19 -13.47 -44.78
CA ASP A 55 -9.07 -13.36 -45.95
C ASP A 55 -9.56 -11.92 -46.12
N ALA A 56 -9.89 -11.23 -44.98
CA ALA A 56 -10.27 -9.83 -45.01
C ALA A 56 -9.16 -8.94 -45.59
N LEU A 57 -7.91 -9.09 -45.13
CA LEU A 57 -6.79 -8.32 -45.68
C LEU A 57 -6.61 -8.56 -47.17
N ARG A 58 -6.64 -9.83 -47.59
CA ARG A 58 -6.46 -10.17 -49.03
C ARG A 58 -7.50 -9.48 -49.90
N GLU A 59 -8.77 -9.49 -49.53
CA GLU A 59 -9.83 -8.87 -50.33
C GLU A 59 -9.78 -7.33 -50.23
N ILE A 60 -9.44 -6.75 -49.08
CA ILE A 60 -9.28 -5.29 -48.95
C ILE A 60 -8.06 -4.80 -49.69
N ASP A 61 -6.92 -5.53 -49.65
CA ASP A 61 -5.73 -5.20 -50.45
C ASP A 61 -6.00 -5.26 -51.95
N ALA A 62 -6.75 -6.29 -52.40
CA ALA A 62 -7.19 -6.37 -53.79
C ALA A 62 -8.16 -5.24 -54.17
N ALA A 63 -8.99 -4.76 -53.25
CA ALA A 63 -9.84 -3.58 -53.45
C ALA A 63 -8.96 -2.31 -53.58
N LEU A 64 -8.00 -2.12 -52.68
CA LEU A 64 -7.07 -0.99 -52.72
C LEU A 64 -6.17 -1.00 -53.96
N ALA A 65 -5.87 -2.16 -54.56
CA ALA A 65 -5.21 -2.24 -55.84
C ALA A 65 -6.06 -1.69 -57.02
N ILE A 66 -7.39 -1.66 -56.83
CA ILE A 66 -8.32 -1.07 -57.80
C ILE A 66 -8.49 0.44 -57.57
N LYS A 67 -8.61 0.83 -56.26
CA LYS A 67 -8.82 2.21 -55.83
C LYS A 67 -7.85 2.54 -54.70
N PRO A 68 -6.62 2.96 -54.97
CA PRO A 68 -5.55 3.14 -53.98
C PRO A 68 -5.81 4.20 -52.92
N ASP A 69 -6.65 5.19 -53.20
CA ASP A 69 -6.91 6.33 -52.31
C ASP A 69 -8.25 6.24 -51.60
N ASP A 70 -8.85 5.04 -51.50
CA ASP A 70 -10.13 4.89 -50.82
C ASP A 70 -9.96 4.90 -49.28
N ALA A 71 -10.44 5.98 -48.69
CA ALA A 71 -10.30 6.21 -47.24
C ALA A 71 -10.94 5.11 -46.37
N GLU A 72 -12.13 4.60 -46.77
CA GLU A 72 -12.85 3.56 -46.00
C GLU A 72 -12.13 2.22 -46.09
N ALA A 73 -11.59 1.88 -47.27
CA ALA A 73 -10.82 0.66 -47.44
C ALA A 73 -9.53 0.69 -46.58
N HIS A 74 -8.81 1.82 -46.56
CA HIS A 74 -7.66 2.00 -45.69
C HIS A 74 -8.01 1.91 -44.22
N LEU A 75 -9.13 2.51 -43.76
CA LEU A 75 -9.61 2.41 -42.38
C LEU A 75 -9.92 0.96 -42.02
N ASN A 76 -10.66 0.25 -42.86
CA ASN A 76 -11.06 -1.13 -42.60
C ASN A 76 -9.85 -2.08 -42.59
N ARG A 77 -8.89 -1.87 -43.48
CA ARG A 77 -7.59 -2.56 -43.50
C ARG A 77 -6.86 -2.35 -42.16
N ALA A 78 -6.76 -1.11 -41.70
CA ALA A 78 -6.10 -0.76 -40.46
C ALA A 78 -6.81 -1.38 -39.24
N ASN A 79 -8.15 -1.41 -39.24
CA ASN A 79 -8.93 -2.06 -38.18
C ASN A 79 -8.64 -3.57 -38.13
N VAL A 80 -8.55 -4.26 -39.24
CA VAL A 80 -8.19 -5.68 -39.33
C VAL A 80 -6.77 -5.90 -38.79
N LEU A 81 -5.80 -5.09 -39.22
CA LEU A 81 -4.42 -5.16 -38.75
C LEU A 81 -4.29 -4.93 -37.26
N LYS A 82 -5.07 -3.98 -36.69
CA LYS A 82 -5.17 -3.75 -35.24
C LYS A 82 -5.62 -5.02 -34.52
N VAL A 83 -6.68 -5.69 -34.98
CA VAL A 83 -7.19 -6.93 -34.38
C VAL A 83 -6.13 -8.05 -34.44
N MET A 84 -5.29 -8.07 -35.49
CA MET A 84 -4.19 -9.03 -35.65
C MET A 84 -2.94 -8.68 -34.84
N GLY A 85 -2.92 -7.56 -34.10
CA GLY A 85 -1.77 -7.09 -33.34
C GLY A 85 -0.65 -6.49 -34.20
N ARG A 86 -0.88 -6.26 -35.51
CA ARG A 86 0.09 -5.66 -36.47
C ARG A 86 0.04 -4.13 -36.37
N SER A 87 0.45 -3.61 -35.19
CA SER A 87 0.21 -2.22 -34.79
C SER A 87 0.84 -1.19 -35.70
N ASP A 88 2.09 -1.36 -36.13
CA ASP A 88 2.77 -0.39 -37.01
C ASP A 88 2.08 -0.30 -38.38
N GLU A 89 1.65 -1.42 -38.95
CA GLU A 89 0.92 -1.45 -40.22
C GLU A 89 -0.49 -0.87 -40.06
N ALA A 90 -1.13 -1.06 -38.90
CA ALA A 90 -2.41 -0.42 -38.63
C ALA A 90 -2.26 1.11 -38.58
N LEU A 91 -1.20 1.62 -37.92
CA LEU A 91 -0.90 3.06 -37.89
C LEU A 91 -0.65 3.64 -39.28
N ALA A 92 0.09 2.93 -40.13
CA ALA A 92 0.30 3.33 -41.54
C ALA A 92 -1.03 3.35 -42.30
N GLY A 93 -1.90 2.36 -42.08
CA GLY A 93 -3.22 2.31 -42.69
C GLY A 93 -4.13 3.46 -42.27
N TYR A 94 -4.17 3.80 -40.96
CA TYR A 94 -4.89 4.99 -40.48
C TYR A 94 -4.32 6.29 -41.05
N ALA A 95 -3.00 6.39 -41.18
CA ALA A 95 -2.40 7.56 -41.80
C ALA A 95 -2.88 7.74 -43.27
N ARG A 96 -2.92 6.66 -44.08
CA ARG A 96 -3.46 6.69 -45.42
C ARG A 96 -4.95 7.03 -45.47
N ALA A 97 -5.75 6.50 -44.54
CA ALA A 97 -7.16 6.86 -44.43
C ALA A 97 -7.34 8.37 -44.16
N LEU A 98 -6.51 8.94 -43.30
CA LEU A 98 -6.53 10.35 -42.93
C LEU A 98 -5.94 11.27 -44.00
N GLU A 99 -4.98 10.80 -44.81
CA GLU A 99 -4.53 11.50 -46.00
C GLU A 99 -5.65 11.63 -47.06
N ALA A 100 -6.39 10.52 -47.26
CA ALA A 100 -7.51 10.50 -48.20
C ALA A 100 -8.76 11.24 -47.70
N ARG A 101 -8.97 11.26 -46.37
CA ARG A 101 -10.08 11.95 -45.70
C ARG A 101 -9.58 12.65 -44.42
N PRO A 102 -9.07 13.89 -44.56
CA PRO A 102 -8.62 14.68 -43.41
C PRO A 102 -9.74 14.94 -42.37
N GLY A 103 -9.37 14.93 -41.08
CA GLY A 103 -10.29 15.24 -40.00
C GLY A 103 -11.33 14.15 -39.74
N TRP A 104 -11.09 12.90 -40.10
CA TRP A 104 -12.03 11.81 -39.86
C TRP A 104 -11.95 11.32 -38.39
N PRO A 105 -12.97 11.59 -37.52
CA PRO A 105 -12.89 11.35 -36.09
C PRO A 105 -12.67 9.88 -35.75
N GLN A 106 -13.35 8.96 -36.46
CA GLN A 106 -13.23 7.52 -36.17
C GLN A 106 -11.81 7.00 -36.48
N ALA A 107 -11.18 7.49 -37.55
CA ALA A 107 -9.81 7.09 -37.90
C ALA A 107 -8.81 7.61 -36.86
N GLU A 108 -8.92 8.87 -36.44
CA GLU A 108 -8.07 9.44 -35.38
C GLU A 108 -8.29 8.74 -34.04
N ASN A 109 -9.55 8.44 -33.62
CA ASN A 109 -9.84 7.70 -32.41
C ASN A 109 -9.23 6.29 -32.44
N ASN A 110 -9.38 5.55 -33.55
CA ASN A 110 -8.83 4.20 -33.67
C ASN A 110 -7.29 4.22 -33.70
N ARG A 111 -6.68 5.22 -34.36
CA ARG A 111 -5.24 5.48 -34.34
C ARG A 111 -4.75 5.74 -32.90
N GLY A 112 -5.47 6.58 -32.14
CA GLY A 112 -5.19 6.86 -30.73
C GLY A 112 -5.22 5.59 -29.89
N THR A 113 -6.16 4.68 -30.15
CA THR A 113 -6.24 3.40 -29.42
C THR A 113 -5.00 2.54 -29.67
N VAL A 114 -4.55 2.41 -30.92
CA VAL A 114 -3.34 1.64 -31.24
C VAL A 114 -2.10 2.27 -30.60
N LEU A 115 -1.98 3.59 -30.66
CA LEU A 115 -0.86 4.31 -30.03
C LEU A 115 -0.81 4.10 -28.52
N ARG A 116 -1.98 4.11 -27.84
CA ARG A 116 -2.09 3.82 -26.41
C ARG A 116 -1.63 2.38 -26.12
N ASP A 117 -2.11 1.41 -26.88
CA ASP A 117 -1.78 -0.01 -26.69
C ASP A 117 -0.26 -0.27 -26.93
N MET A 118 0.41 0.59 -27.71
CA MET A 118 1.88 0.61 -27.88
C MET A 118 2.62 1.41 -26.80
N GLY A 119 1.94 1.96 -25.79
CA GLY A 119 2.54 2.80 -24.75
C GLY A 119 2.91 4.22 -25.21
N ARG A 120 2.53 4.63 -26.43
CA ARG A 120 2.80 5.96 -27.01
C ARG A 120 1.75 6.98 -26.58
N HIS A 121 1.61 7.16 -25.26
CA HIS A 121 0.48 7.88 -24.64
C HIS A 121 0.33 9.34 -25.09
N GLN A 122 1.43 10.07 -25.28
CA GLN A 122 1.37 11.48 -25.74
C GLN A 122 0.82 11.59 -27.16
N GLU A 123 1.21 10.67 -28.04
CA GLU A 123 0.73 10.65 -29.42
C GLU A 123 -0.72 10.17 -29.50
N ALA A 124 -1.11 9.23 -28.60
CA ALA A 124 -2.49 8.81 -28.45
C ALA A 124 -3.39 9.98 -28.03
N LEU A 125 -2.96 10.76 -27.03
CA LEU A 125 -3.67 11.96 -26.58
C LEU A 125 -3.87 12.94 -27.73
N ALA A 126 -2.81 13.23 -28.50
CA ALA A 126 -2.90 14.12 -29.64
C ALA A 126 -3.86 13.61 -30.74
N ALA A 127 -3.95 12.29 -30.93
CA ALA A 127 -4.89 11.69 -31.88
C ALA A 127 -6.35 11.86 -31.42
N TYR A 128 -6.63 11.62 -30.12
CA TYR A 128 -7.96 11.86 -29.56
C TYR A 128 -8.34 13.35 -29.59
N ASP A 129 -7.40 14.25 -29.31
CA ASP A 129 -7.64 15.69 -29.40
C ASP A 129 -8.02 16.11 -30.84
N ARG A 130 -7.38 15.52 -31.90
CA ARG A 130 -7.79 15.75 -33.30
C ARG A 130 -9.16 15.15 -33.60
N ALA A 131 -9.48 13.96 -33.09
CA ALA A 131 -10.81 13.38 -33.24
C ALA A 131 -11.89 14.29 -32.65
N LEU A 132 -11.64 14.85 -31.46
CA LEU A 132 -12.54 15.74 -30.75
C LEU A 132 -12.61 17.15 -31.37
N ALA A 133 -11.53 17.63 -31.97
CA ALA A 133 -11.56 18.86 -32.75
C ALA A 133 -12.51 18.77 -33.98
N ALA A 134 -12.58 17.60 -34.61
CA ALA A 134 -13.48 17.33 -35.71
C ALA A 134 -14.90 16.92 -35.28
N ALA A 135 -15.05 16.28 -34.12
CA ALA A 135 -16.32 15.85 -33.54
C ALA A 135 -16.31 16.03 -32.00
N PRO A 136 -16.63 17.23 -31.50
CA PRO A 136 -16.60 17.53 -30.04
C PRO A 136 -17.56 16.69 -29.20
N ASP A 137 -18.54 16.06 -29.82
CA ASP A 137 -19.56 15.24 -29.16
C ASP A 137 -19.26 13.73 -29.21
N TYR A 138 -18.08 13.34 -29.65
CA TYR A 138 -17.69 11.94 -29.80
C TYR A 138 -17.35 11.33 -28.42
N ALA A 139 -18.36 10.76 -27.75
CA ALA A 139 -18.25 10.28 -26.38
C ALA A 139 -17.19 9.19 -26.19
N GLU A 140 -17.01 8.28 -27.17
CA GLU A 140 -15.98 7.25 -27.10
C GLU A 140 -14.57 7.85 -27.13
N ALA A 141 -14.34 8.88 -27.96
CA ALA A 141 -13.06 9.57 -27.99
C ALA A 141 -12.79 10.34 -26.68
N LEU A 142 -13.80 10.96 -26.08
CA LEU A 142 -13.72 11.59 -24.77
C LEU A 142 -13.36 10.56 -23.68
N ASN A 143 -14.02 9.39 -23.67
CA ASN A 143 -13.69 8.31 -22.75
C ASN A 143 -12.26 7.80 -22.94
N ASN A 144 -11.84 7.55 -24.19
CA ASN A 144 -10.49 7.08 -24.50
C ASN A 144 -9.41 8.11 -24.14
N ARG A 145 -9.71 9.40 -24.37
CA ARG A 145 -8.87 10.51 -23.91
C ARG A 145 -8.69 10.48 -22.39
N GLY A 146 -9.77 10.24 -21.64
CA GLY A 146 -9.72 10.08 -20.18
C GLY A 146 -8.80 8.94 -19.73
N ILE A 147 -8.87 7.79 -20.38
CA ILE A 147 -8.00 6.63 -20.08
C ILE A 147 -6.52 7.00 -20.30
N VAL A 148 -6.16 7.62 -21.42
CA VAL A 148 -4.77 8.03 -21.68
C VAL A 148 -4.29 9.10 -20.72
N LEU A 149 -5.16 10.02 -20.29
CA LEU A 149 -4.80 11.02 -19.28
C LEU A 149 -4.54 10.37 -17.92
N GLN A 150 -5.25 9.29 -17.59
CA GLN A 150 -4.98 8.48 -16.41
C GLN A 150 -3.61 7.77 -16.52
N ASP A 151 -3.30 7.16 -17.67
CA ASP A 151 -2.00 6.55 -17.94
C ASP A 151 -0.85 7.58 -17.81
N LEU A 152 -1.10 8.83 -18.23
CA LEU A 152 -0.18 9.97 -18.12
C LEU A 152 -0.14 10.59 -16.70
N LYS A 153 -0.84 10.00 -15.70
CA LYS A 153 -0.94 10.52 -14.33
C LYS A 153 -1.51 11.94 -14.24
N ARG A 154 -2.51 12.25 -15.07
CA ARG A 154 -3.25 13.51 -15.12
C ARG A 154 -4.72 13.31 -14.72
N PRO A 155 -5.00 12.89 -13.45
CA PRO A 155 -6.32 12.42 -13.04
C PRO A 155 -7.41 13.50 -13.10
N THR A 156 -7.08 14.76 -12.83
CA THR A 156 -8.07 15.86 -12.90
C THR A 156 -8.60 16.03 -14.33
N GLU A 157 -7.71 16.01 -15.32
CA GLU A 157 -8.10 16.15 -16.73
C GLU A 157 -8.82 14.89 -17.24
N ALA A 158 -8.45 13.71 -16.69
CA ALA A 158 -9.19 12.48 -16.98
C ALA A 158 -10.65 12.57 -16.51
N LEU A 159 -10.88 13.06 -15.28
CA LEU A 159 -12.25 13.29 -14.77
C LEU A 159 -13.05 14.25 -15.66
N GLU A 160 -12.42 15.36 -16.10
CA GLU A 160 -13.08 16.31 -16.99
C GLU A 160 -13.49 15.65 -18.33
N ALA A 161 -12.63 14.78 -18.89
CA ALA A 161 -12.93 14.06 -20.10
C ALA A 161 -14.09 13.06 -19.91
N TYR A 162 -14.11 12.29 -18.82
CA TYR A 162 -15.22 11.40 -18.48
C TYR A 162 -16.53 12.17 -18.23
N ASP A 163 -16.46 13.30 -17.52
CA ASP A 163 -17.63 14.16 -17.28
C ASP A 163 -18.19 14.70 -18.60
N GLN A 164 -17.32 15.04 -19.56
CA GLN A 164 -17.77 15.42 -20.91
C GLN A 164 -18.42 14.25 -21.64
N ALA A 165 -17.82 13.06 -21.62
CA ALA A 165 -18.40 11.86 -22.22
C ALA A 165 -19.80 11.55 -21.65
N LEU A 166 -19.96 11.62 -20.33
CA LEU A 166 -21.23 11.36 -19.64
C LEU A 166 -22.29 12.44 -19.87
N ARG A 167 -21.89 13.68 -20.10
CA ARG A 167 -22.84 14.73 -20.55
C ARG A 167 -23.39 14.45 -21.93
N ARG A 168 -22.61 13.82 -22.84
CA ARG A 168 -23.06 13.47 -24.19
C ARG A 168 -23.85 12.17 -24.22
N VAL A 169 -23.41 11.18 -23.44
CA VAL A 169 -24.06 9.86 -23.35
C VAL A 169 -24.29 9.52 -21.86
N PRO A 170 -25.43 9.94 -21.28
CA PRO A 170 -25.72 9.77 -19.85
C PRO A 170 -25.80 8.31 -19.37
N ASN A 171 -25.89 7.34 -20.27
CA ASN A 171 -25.94 5.91 -19.97
C ASN A 171 -24.68 5.16 -20.44
N PHE A 172 -23.53 5.81 -20.41
CA PHE A 172 -22.25 5.23 -20.81
C PHE A 172 -21.58 4.50 -19.64
N ALA A 173 -21.91 3.22 -19.47
CA ALA A 173 -21.44 2.39 -18.35
C ALA A 173 -19.89 2.37 -18.22
N ALA A 174 -19.16 2.24 -19.34
CA ALA A 174 -17.70 2.23 -19.33
C ALA A 174 -17.11 3.56 -18.81
N ALA A 175 -17.68 4.70 -19.19
CA ALA A 175 -17.22 5.99 -18.69
C ALA A 175 -17.49 6.15 -17.18
N PHE A 176 -18.58 5.61 -16.64
CA PHE A 176 -18.82 5.57 -15.19
C PHE A 176 -17.77 4.69 -14.49
N ASN A 177 -17.47 3.49 -15.01
CA ASN A 177 -16.44 2.62 -14.45
C ASN A 177 -15.07 3.31 -14.43
N ASN A 178 -14.65 3.88 -15.55
CA ASN A 178 -13.35 4.55 -15.66
C ASN A 178 -13.27 5.79 -14.75
N ARG A 179 -14.33 6.59 -14.69
CA ARG A 179 -14.44 7.72 -13.77
C ARG A 179 -14.32 7.27 -12.31
N GLY A 180 -15.01 6.19 -11.95
CA GLY A 180 -14.93 5.57 -10.63
C GLY A 180 -13.51 5.13 -10.29
N SER A 181 -12.79 4.54 -11.23
CA SER A 181 -11.39 4.11 -11.04
C SER A 181 -10.46 5.30 -10.76
N VAL A 182 -10.59 6.41 -11.49
CA VAL A 182 -9.82 7.63 -11.21
C VAL A 182 -10.17 8.21 -9.84
N LEU A 183 -11.44 8.22 -9.46
CA LEU A 183 -11.88 8.70 -8.16
C LEU A 183 -11.33 7.84 -7.01
N LEU A 184 -11.18 6.52 -7.22
CA LEU A 184 -10.48 5.63 -6.27
C LEU A 184 -9.01 6.02 -6.12
N GLU A 185 -8.30 6.24 -7.23
CA GLU A 185 -6.90 6.69 -7.21
C GLU A 185 -6.75 8.04 -6.48
N MET A 186 -7.73 8.92 -6.62
CA MET A 186 -7.79 10.22 -5.92
C MET A 186 -8.31 10.10 -4.48
N ARG A 187 -8.53 8.90 -3.95
CA ARG A 187 -9.08 8.60 -2.62
C ARG A 187 -10.48 9.18 -2.37
N ARG A 188 -11.23 9.52 -3.43
CA ARG A 188 -12.62 9.96 -3.38
C ARG A 188 -13.57 8.76 -3.41
N HIS A 189 -13.48 7.92 -2.39
CA HIS A 189 -14.05 6.58 -2.37
C HIS A 189 -15.60 6.56 -2.46
N GLY A 190 -16.27 7.54 -1.83
CA GLY A 190 -17.74 7.66 -1.89
C GLY A 190 -18.24 8.01 -3.29
N ASP A 191 -17.56 8.93 -3.97
CA ASP A 191 -17.87 9.30 -5.33
C ASP A 191 -17.59 8.14 -6.31
N ALA A 192 -16.50 7.41 -6.09
CA ALA A 192 -16.15 6.21 -6.85
C ALA A 192 -17.25 5.15 -6.74
N LEU A 193 -17.70 4.85 -5.51
CA LEU A 193 -18.78 3.89 -5.26
C LEU A 193 -20.04 4.27 -6.01
N SER A 194 -20.43 5.55 -5.99
CA SER A 194 -21.60 6.05 -6.72
C SER A 194 -21.49 5.85 -8.24
N CYS A 195 -20.27 6.00 -8.79
CA CYS A 195 -20.00 5.73 -10.20
C CYS A 195 -20.14 4.25 -10.55
N PHE A 196 -19.59 3.36 -9.72
CA PHE A 196 -19.71 1.91 -9.95
C PHE A 196 -21.14 1.42 -9.78
N ASP A 197 -21.89 1.94 -8.80
CA ASP A 197 -23.32 1.63 -8.64
C ASP A 197 -24.10 2.04 -9.91
N ARG A 198 -23.78 3.21 -10.49
CA ARG A 198 -24.42 3.64 -11.74
C ARG A 198 -24.02 2.77 -12.93
N ALA A 199 -22.77 2.38 -13.05
CA ALA A 199 -22.29 1.47 -14.08
C ALA A 199 -23.00 0.11 -14.00
N LEU A 200 -23.19 -0.43 -12.79
CA LEU A 200 -23.90 -1.71 -12.55
C LEU A 200 -25.41 -1.63 -12.81
N GLN A 201 -26.04 -0.49 -12.56
CA GLN A 201 -27.43 -0.28 -12.99
C GLN A 201 -27.58 -0.40 -14.51
N LEU A 202 -26.58 0.01 -15.27
CA LEU A 202 -26.55 -0.06 -16.73
C LEU A 202 -26.11 -1.44 -17.24
N ARG A 203 -25.21 -2.12 -16.53
CA ARG A 203 -24.65 -3.45 -16.85
C ARG A 203 -24.52 -4.30 -15.59
N PRO A 204 -25.59 -4.96 -15.10
CA PRO A 204 -25.62 -5.62 -13.79
C PRO A 204 -24.64 -6.79 -13.59
N GLY A 205 -24.15 -7.41 -14.66
CA GLY A 205 -23.27 -8.58 -14.57
C GLY A 205 -21.80 -8.31 -14.88
N ASP A 206 -21.38 -7.05 -14.95
CA ASP A 206 -20.01 -6.69 -15.28
C ASP A 206 -19.06 -6.97 -14.10
N MET A 207 -18.31 -8.07 -14.21
CA MET A 207 -17.40 -8.56 -13.15
C MET A 207 -16.32 -7.55 -12.77
N GLU A 208 -15.81 -6.79 -13.74
CA GLU A 208 -14.79 -5.76 -13.49
C GLU A 208 -15.37 -4.66 -12.61
N VAL A 209 -16.56 -4.18 -12.96
CA VAL A 209 -17.26 -3.12 -12.21
C VAL A 209 -17.63 -3.60 -10.80
N ILE A 210 -18.11 -4.86 -10.65
CA ILE A 210 -18.42 -5.45 -9.35
C ILE A 210 -17.16 -5.51 -8.48
N ASN A 211 -16.02 -5.94 -9.04
CA ASN A 211 -14.74 -5.97 -8.33
C ASN A 211 -14.29 -4.56 -7.91
N ASN A 212 -14.38 -3.59 -8.80
CA ASN A 212 -14.02 -2.19 -8.52
C ASN A 212 -14.94 -1.56 -7.46
N ARG A 213 -16.24 -1.91 -7.47
CA ARG A 213 -17.18 -1.54 -6.41
C ARG A 213 -16.71 -2.11 -5.06
N GLY A 214 -16.31 -3.38 -5.04
CA GLY A 214 -15.73 -4.02 -3.86
C GLY A 214 -14.52 -3.26 -3.33
N ASN A 215 -13.62 -2.81 -4.21
CA ASN A 215 -12.44 -2.01 -3.84
C ASN A 215 -12.85 -0.67 -3.22
N ALA A 216 -13.86 0.01 -3.76
CA ALA A 216 -14.39 1.25 -3.18
C ALA A 216 -15.00 1.03 -1.79
N LEU A 217 -15.76 -0.03 -1.61
CA LEU A 217 -16.34 -0.42 -0.32
C LEU A 217 -15.25 -0.77 0.71
N GLN A 218 -14.22 -1.50 0.30
CA GLN A 218 -13.08 -1.81 1.15
C GLN A 218 -12.33 -0.53 1.59
N ALA A 219 -12.12 0.41 0.68
CA ALA A 219 -11.50 1.69 0.97
C ALA A 219 -12.34 2.56 1.94
N LEU A 220 -13.67 2.36 1.96
CA LEU A 220 -14.59 2.95 2.93
C LEU A 220 -14.71 2.15 4.24
N ALA A 221 -13.88 1.11 4.44
CA ALA A 221 -13.93 0.18 5.56
C ALA A 221 -15.28 -0.60 5.69
N ARG A 222 -16.08 -0.66 4.62
CA ARG A 222 -17.33 -1.43 4.52
C ARG A 222 -17.03 -2.86 4.08
N TYR A 223 -16.25 -3.57 4.91
CA TYR A 223 -15.63 -4.84 4.53
C TYR A 223 -16.63 -5.96 4.22
N ASP A 224 -17.73 -6.08 4.96
CA ASP A 224 -18.74 -7.13 4.72
C ASP A 224 -19.41 -6.94 3.36
N GLU A 225 -19.69 -5.71 2.97
CA GLU A 225 -20.27 -5.40 1.65
C GLU A 225 -19.24 -5.59 0.53
N ALA A 226 -17.96 -5.31 0.81
CA ALA A 226 -16.88 -5.60 -0.13
C ALA A 226 -16.75 -7.12 -0.36
N LEU A 227 -16.81 -7.93 0.70
CA LEU A 227 -16.81 -9.39 0.60
C LEU A 227 -17.97 -9.88 -0.26
N ALA A 228 -19.19 -9.36 -0.05
CA ALA A 228 -20.34 -9.74 -0.86
C ALA A 228 -20.14 -9.41 -2.35
N ALA A 229 -19.49 -8.29 -2.68
CA ALA A 229 -19.17 -7.94 -4.07
C ALA A 229 -18.13 -8.92 -4.67
N TYR A 230 -17.06 -9.24 -3.94
CA TYR A 230 -16.06 -10.20 -4.41
C TYR A 230 -16.65 -11.62 -4.54
N ASP A 231 -17.52 -12.02 -3.61
CA ASP A 231 -18.24 -13.31 -3.69
C ASP A 231 -19.10 -13.41 -4.94
N GLN A 232 -19.75 -12.31 -5.38
CA GLN A 232 -20.49 -12.27 -6.66
C GLN A 232 -19.56 -12.51 -7.85
N VAL A 233 -18.38 -11.88 -7.88
CA VAL A 233 -17.39 -12.12 -8.96
C VAL A 233 -16.93 -13.57 -8.94
N LEU A 234 -16.62 -14.12 -7.76
CA LEU A 234 -16.13 -15.49 -7.61
C LEU A 234 -17.19 -16.55 -7.88
N ALA A 235 -18.48 -16.21 -7.74
CA ALA A 235 -19.58 -17.07 -8.19
C ALA A 235 -19.66 -17.19 -9.72
N LEU A 236 -19.28 -16.14 -10.44
CA LEU A 236 -19.22 -16.14 -11.91
C LEU A 236 -17.91 -16.72 -12.44
N ASN A 237 -16.81 -16.41 -11.80
CA ASN A 237 -15.47 -16.93 -12.12
C ASN A 237 -14.71 -17.26 -10.83
N PRO A 238 -14.73 -18.53 -10.38
CA PRO A 238 -14.10 -18.96 -9.14
C PRO A 238 -12.57 -18.76 -9.06
N ASP A 239 -11.91 -18.58 -10.20
CA ASP A 239 -10.45 -18.41 -10.31
C ASP A 239 -10.05 -16.96 -10.66
N HIS A 240 -10.96 -16.00 -10.45
CA HIS A 240 -10.69 -14.59 -10.70
C HIS A 240 -9.64 -14.03 -9.71
N VAL A 241 -8.39 -13.96 -10.15
CA VAL A 241 -7.22 -13.66 -9.31
C VAL A 241 -7.38 -12.35 -8.52
N SER A 242 -7.81 -11.27 -9.18
CA SER A 242 -7.96 -9.97 -8.49
C SER A 242 -9.04 -10.02 -7.41
N ALA A 243 -10.17 -10.69 -7.66
CA ALA A 243 -11.22 -10.82 -6.66
C ALA A 243 -10.79 -11.68 -5.46
N LEU A 244 -10.03 -12.77 -5.70
CA LEU A 244 -9.44 -13.58 -4.64
C LEU A 244 -8.48 -12.76 -3.78
N ASN A 245 -7.59 -11.96 -4.39
CA ASN A 245 -6.64 -11.10 -3.67
C ASN A 245 -7.37 -10.03 -2.83
N ASN A 246 -8.35 -9.36 -3.43
CA ASN A 246 -9.09 -8.31 -2.77
C ASN A 246 -9.95 -8.87 -1.63
N ARG A 247 -10.60 -10.02 -1.85
CA ARG A 247 -11.35 -10.75 -0.82
C ARG A 247 -10.42 -11.14 0.35
N GLY A 248 -9.25 -11.69 0.05
CA GLY A 248 -8.24 -12.02 1.06
C GLY A 248 -7.83 -10.79 1.87
N SER A 249 -7.61 -9.66 1.21
CA SER A 249 -7.27 -8.40 1.87
C SER A 249 -8.40 -7.88 2.77
N ALA A 250 -9.66 -7.95 2.33
CA ALA A 250 -10.81 -7.59 3.14
C ALA A 250 -10.97 -8.49 4.37
N LEU A 251 -10.77 -9.80 4.20
CA LEU A 251 -10.79 -10.78 5.30
C LEU A 251 -9.68 -10.52 6.34
N GLN A 252 -8.49 -10.11 5.90
CA GLN A 252 -7.41 -9.70 6.83
C GLN A 252 -7.81 -8.51 7.71
N GLN A 253 -8.49 -7.49 7.13
CA GLN A 253 -8.98 -6.35 7.92
C GLN A 253 -10.01 -6.80 8.97
N LEU A 254 -10.84 -7.78 8.65
CA LEU A 254 -11.78 -8.42 9.57
C LEU A 254 -11.13 -9.44 10.51
N LYS A 255 -9.79 -9.61 10.45
CA LYS A 255 -9.01 -10.59 11.23
C LYS A 255 -9.42 -12.05 11.00
N ARG A 256 -10.02 -12.34 9.85
CA ARG A 256 -10.39 -13.68 9.38
C ARG A 256 -9.22 -14.30 8.61
N HIS A 257 -8.06 -14.42 9.27
CA HIS A 257 -6.77 -14.73 8.64
C HIS A 257 -6.71 -16.10 7.96
N GLU A 258 -7.45 -17.10 8.46
CA GLU A 258 -7.50 -18.45 7.86
C GLU A 258 -8.19 -18.41 6.49
N GLU A 259 -9.32 -17.72 6.40
CA GLU A 259 -10.04 -17.55 5.13
C GLU A 259 -9.27 -16.65 4.16
N ALA A 260 -8.62 -15.61 4.68
CA ALA A 260 -7.75 -14.75 3.89
C ALA A 260 -6.61 -15.56 3.25
N LEU A 261 -5.96 -16.42 4.04
CA LEU A 261 -4.89 -17.28 3.58
C LEU A 261 -5.36 -18.21 2.46
N ALA A 262 -6.52 -18.85 2.60
CA ALA A 262 -7.10 -19.71 1.57
C ALA A 262 -7.35 -18.94 0.25
N CYS A 263 -7.80 -17.68 0.33
CA CYS A 263 -7.97 -16.83 -0.85
C CYS A 263 -6.63 -16.52 -1.54
N PHE A 264 -5.61 -16.15 -0.77
CA PHE A 264 -4.30 -15.83 -1.32
C PHE A 264 -3.60 -17.04 -1.93
N GLU A 265 -3.72 -18.21 -1.30
CA GLU A 265 -3.18 -19.46 -1.84
C GLU A 265 -3.85 -19.85 -3.16
N LYS A 266 -5.18 -19.71 -3.23
CA LYS A 266 -5.93 -19.96 -4.45
C LYS A 266 -5.58 -18.97 -5.55
N ALA A 267 -5.37 -17.70 -5.21
CA ALA A 267 -4.98 -16.68 -6.18
C ALA A 267 -3.62 -16.95 -6.80
N GLY A 268 -2.64 -17.43 -6.01
CA GLY A 268 -1.30 -17.82 -6.47
C GLY A 268 -0.49 -16.71 -7.16
N SER A 269 -0.93 -15.46 -7.06
CA SER A 269 -0.30 -14.31 -7.73
C SER A 269 0.85 -13.73 -6.90
N PRO A 270 1.76 -12.97 -7.51
CA PRO A 270 2.80 -12.26 -6.76
C PRO A 270 2.23 -11.33 -5.68
N GLU A 271 1.08 -10.70 -5.92
CA GLU A 271 0.40 -9.81 -4.98
C GLU A 271 -0.19 -10.61 -3.81
N ALA A 272 -0.74 -11.80 -4.08
CA ALA A 272 -1.26 -12.71 -3.06
C ALA A 272 -0.18 -13.21 -2.09
N PHE A 273 1.06 -13.32 -2.56
CA PHE A 273 2.18 -13.80 -1.76
C PHE A 273 2.36 -12.96 -0.48
N GLY A 274 2.31 -11.64 -0.61
CA GLY A 274 2.39 -10.74 0.55
C GLY A 274 1.25 -10.95 1.55
N GLY A 275 0.03 -11.10 1.05
CA GLY A 275 -1.14 -11.38 1.89
C GLY A 275 -1.04 -12.71 2.62
N ALA A 276 -0.61 -13.78 1.92
CA ALA A 276 -0.39 -15.10 2.52
C ALA A 276 0.71 -15.09 3.58
N ALA A 277 1.78 -14.34 3.33
CA ALA A 277 2.87 -14.17 4.28
C ALA A 277 2.37 -13.54 5.58
N MET A 278 1.64 -12.44 5.49
CA MET A 278 1.11 -11.75 6.66
C MET A 278 0.10 -12.61 7.44
N ALA A 279 -0.82 -13.25 6.71
CA ALA A 279 -1.79 -14.15 7.33
C ALA A 279 -1.11 -15.32 8.07
N SER A 280 -0.01 -15.86 7.54
CA SER A 280 0.75 -16.95 8.18
C SER A 280 1.41 -16.50 9.49
N LEU A 281 1.97 -15.30 9.54
CA LEU A 281 2.50 -14.70 10.78
C LEU A 281 1.38 -14.46 11.80
N ASP A 282 0.25 -13.88 11.37
CA ASP A 282 -0.90 -13.62 12.23
C ASP A 282 -1.53 -14.90 12.79
N LEU A 283 -1.46 -15.99 12.05
CA LEU A 283 -1.93 -17.31 12.48
C LEU A 283 -0.93 -18.05 13.40
N CYS A 284 0.31 -17.57 13.54
CA CYS A 284 1.41 -18.31 14.16
C CYS A 284 1.57 -19.70 13.51
N ASP A 285 1.39 -19.80 12.19
CA ASP A 285 1.62 -21.02 11.41
C ASP A 285 3.11 -21.08 11.02
N TRP A 286 3.93 -21.48 11.97
CA TRP A 286 5.38 -21.37 11.85
C TRP A 286 5.98 -22.28 10.77
N ASP A 287 5.37 -23.42 10.44
CA ASP A 287 5.83 -24.27 9.34
C ASP A 287 5.68 -23.56 8.00
N ARG A 288 4.61 -22.79 7.85
CA ARG A 288 4.37 -21.97 6.68
C ARG A 288 5.25 -20.72 6.67
N VAL A 289 5.41 -20.09 7.84
CA VAL A 289 6.31 -18.92 8.02
C VAL A 289 7.74 -19.28 7.58
N ASP A 290 8.27 -20.42 7.99
CA ASP A 290 9.61 -20.86 7.62
C ASP A 290 9.76 -21.05 6.09
N ARG A 291 8.76 -21.67 5.43
CA ARG A 291 8.75 -21.83 3.97
C ARG A 291 8.66 -20.52 3.22
N ILE A 292 7.76 -19.62 3.67
CA ILE A 292 7.58 -18.31 3.07
C ILE A 292 8.82 -17.43 3.28
N GLY A 293 9.46 -17.51 4.46
CA GLY A 293 10.69 -16.80 4.75
C GLY A 293 11.82 -17.13 3.76
N ALA A 294 12.03 -18.41 3.49
CA ALA A 294 13.01 -18.86 2.49
C ALA A 294 12.67 -18.38 1.06
N GLU A 295 11.38 -18.33 0.71
CA GLU A 295 10.94 -17.80 -0.58
C GLU A 295 11.10 -16.27 -0.65
N MET A 296 10.82 -15.53 0.42
CA MET A 296 11.05 -14.08 0.49
C MET A 296 12.52 -13.75 0.27
N GLU A 297 13.41 -14.47 0.94
CA GLU A 297 14.84 -14.27 0.82
C GLU A 297 15.30 -14.45 -0.63
N ARG A 298 14.89 -15.53 -1.29
CA ARG A 298 15.18 -15.75 -2.71
C ARG A 298 14.65 -14.62 -3.59
N ARG A 299 13.38 -14.23 -3.42
CA ARG A 299 12.76 -13.13 -4.20
C ARG A 299 13.52 -11.82 -4.05
N VAL A 300 13.93 -11.46 -2.84
CA VAL A 300 14.71 -10.25 -2.60
C VAL A 300 16.09 -10.34 -3.27
N HIS A 301 16.75 -11.51 -3.22
CA HIS A 301 18.03 -11.72 -3.90
C HIS A 301 17.91 -11.64 -5.42
N ASP A 302 16.80 -12.10 -5.99
CA ASP A 302 16.52 -12.06 -7.44
C ASP A 302 16.02 -10.69 -7.93
N GLY A 303 16.01 -9.66 -7.07
CA GLY A 303 15.53 -8.32 -7.42
C GLY A 303 14.00 -8.18 -7.38
N GLY A 304 13.29 -9.18 -6.87
CA GLY A 304 11.84 -9.17 -6.72
C GLY A 304 11.37 -8.18 -5.66
N VAL A 305 10.11 -7.75 -5.80
CA VAL A 305 9.47 -6.81 -4.87
C VAL A 305 8.78 -7.60 -3.76
N VAL A 306 9.19 -7.33 -2.53
CA VAL A 306 8.56 -7.76 -1.29
C VAL A 306 8.29 -6.50 -0.45
N PRO A 307 7.13 -6.34 0.20
CA PRO A 307 6.90 -5.19 1.07
C PRO A 307 7.91 -5.17 2.22
N PRO A 308 8.75 -4.12 2.38
CA PRO A 308 9.85 -4.13 3.36
C PRO A 308 9.38 -4.29 4.81
N TRP A 309 8.25 -3.68 5.19
CA TRP A 309 7.71 -3.80 6.55
C TRP A 309 7.34 -5.24 6.92
N MET A 310 6.97 -6.05 5.93
CA MET A 310 6.63 -7.46 6.11
C MET A 310 7.86 -8.30 6.38
N LEU A 311 8.97 -8.02 5.66
CA LEU A 311 10.23 -8.72 5.84
C LEU A 311 10.78 -8.57 7.27
N LEU A 312 10.46 -7.47 7.96
CA LEU A 312 10.87 -7.26 9.36
C LEU A 312 10.34 -8.34 10.32
N GLY A 313 9.21 -8.96 10.02
CA GLY A 313 8.66 -10.08 10.80
C GLY A 313 9.31 -11.43 10.49
N TYR A 314 9.97 -11.54 9.34
CA TYR A 314 10.59 -12.78 8.86
C TYR A 314 12.09 -12.86 9.07
N SER A 315 12.78 -11.73 9.00
CA SER A 315 14.24 -11.73 8.99
C SER A 315 14.84 -10.57 9.77
N GLY A 316 15.82 -10.88 10.61
CA GLY A 316 16.70 -9.89 11.27
C GLY A 316 17.94 -9.56 10.44
N ASN A 317 18.04 -9.98 9.19
CA ASN A 317 19.20 -9.68 8.34
C ASN A 317 19.08 -8.26 7.75
N GLU A 318 19.87 -7.33 8.28
CA GLU A 318 19.85 -5.91 7.93
C GLU A 318 20.21 -5.66 6.45
N ASN A 319 21.16 -6.42 5.89
CA ASN A 319 21.51 -6.32 4.47
C ASN A 319 20.38 -6.77 3.56
N LEU A 320 19.66 -7.83 3.94
CA LEU A 320 18.49 -8.31 3.20
C LEU A 320 17.36 -7.28 3.25
N GLN A 321 17.13 -6.65 4.42
CA GLN A 321 16.14 -5.59 4.60
C GLN A 321 16.47 -4.36 3.73
N ARG A 322 17.73 -3.93 3.70
CA ARG A 322 18.20 -2.84 2.83
C ARG A 322 18.01 -3.17 1.35
N ARG A 323 18.37 -4.39 0.92
CA ARG A 323 18.16 -4.83 -0.46
C ARG A 323 16.69 -4.88 -0.83
N CYS A 324 15.84 -5.34 0.07
CA CYS A 324 14.38 -5.36 -0.10
C CYS A 324 13.82 -3.95 -0.33
N ALA A 325 14.20 -2.99 0.52
CA ALA A 325 13.81 -1.59 0.36
C ALA A 325 14.28 -1.02 -0.99
N ALA A 326 15.55 -1.27 -1.37
CA ALA A 326 16.11 -0.82 -2.63
C ALA A 326 15.37 -1.39 -3.86
N ASN A 327 15.00 -2.68 -3.84
CA ASN A 327 14.23 -3.28 -4.92
C ASN A 327 12.87 -2.59 -5.12
N VAL A 328 12.17 -2.26 -4.01
CA VAL A 328 10.89 -1.56 -4.06
C VAL A 328 11.05 -0.15 -4.65
N ILE A 329 12.04 0.60 -4.17
CA ILE A 329 12.30 1.97 -4.64
C ILE A 329 12.70 1.96 -6.12
N ALA A 330 13.61 1.11 -6.54
CA ALA A 330 14.04 1.00 -7.94
C ALA A 330 12.87 0.64 -8.88
N ARG A 331 11.97 -0.23 -8.44
CA ARG A 331 10.79 -0.63 -9.23
C ARG A 331 9.75 0.48 -9.32
N ARG A 332 9.50 1.20 -8.21
CA ARG A 332 8.46 2.23 -8.13
C ARG A 332 8.91 3.56 -8.77
N PHE A 333 10.19 3.88 -8.63
CA PHE A 333 10.78 5.14 -9.09
C PHE A 333 11.97 4.92 -10.04
N PRO A 334 11.75 4.31 -11.22
CA PRO A 334 12.84 4.09 -12.19
C PRO A 334 13.39 5.42 -12.73
N GLN A 335 12.61 6.47 -12.66
CA GLN A 335 12.98 7.85 -12.96
C GLN A 335 12.34 8.78 -11.94
N LEU A 336 13.11 9.69 -11.38
CA LEU A 336 12.61 10.69 -10.45
C LEU A 336 12.15 11.93 -11.21
N PRO A 337 11.05 12.57 -10.75
CA PRO A 337 10.66 13.87 -11.29
C PRO A 337 11.69 14.94 -10.90
N PRO A 338 11.76 16.08 -11.63
CA PRO A 338 12.57 17.21 -11.20
C PRO A 338 12.17 17.69 -9.80
N PRO A 339 13.15 17.98 -8.93
CA PRO A 339 12.87 18.42 -7.57
C PRO A 339 12.18 19.80 -7.56
N LEU A 340 11.16 19.95 -6.71
CA LEU A 340 10.45 21.22 -6.54
C LEU A 340 11.25 22.22 -5.71
N ALA A 341 12.04 21.76 -4.72
CA ALA A 341 12.90 22.58 -3.89
C ALA A 341 14.36 22.17 -4.09
N THR A 342 15.20 23.10 -4.54
CA THR A 342 16.61 22.86 -4.86
C THR A 342 17.56 23.70 -4.01
N ILE A 343 17.07 24.68 -3.29
CA ILE A 343 17.86 25.64 -2.53
C ILE A 343 17.25 25.79 -1.13
N PRO A 344 18.07 25.79 -0.06
CA PRO A 344 17.60 26.11 1.29
C PRO A 344 16.97 27.51 1.36
N TYR A 345 15.89 27.61 2.12
CA TYR A 345 15.25 28.90 2.39
C TYR A 345 15.99 29.65 3.51
N ARG A 346 15.68 30.91 3.67
CA ARG A 346 16.16 31.74 4.79
C ARG A 346 14.95 32.34 5.50
N HIS A 347 14.59 31.74 6.62
CA HIS A 347 13.50 32.17 7.46
C HIS A 347 14.00 32.52 8.84
N ASP A 348 13.31 33.44 9.54
CA ASP A 348 13.60 33.74 10.95
C ASP A 348 13.28 32.55 11.87
N ARG A 349 12.28 31.74 11.50
CA ARG A 349 11.92 30.48 12.14
C ARG A 349 12.00 29.34 11.14
N VAL A 350 12.58 28.22 11.55
CA VAL A 350 12.62 27.01 10.71
C VAL A 350 11.21 26.45 10.50
N ARG A 351 10.82 26.24 9.25
CA ARG A 351 9.50 25.69 8.88
C ARG A 351 9.60 24.18 8.76
N LEU A 352 9.02 23.49 9.73
CA LEU A 352 8.95 22.04 9.78
C LEU A 352 7.61 21.56 9.22
N ALA A 353 7.61 20.44 8.48
CA ALA A 353 6.39 19.73 8.17
C ALA A 353 6.53 18.25 8.54
N TYR A 354 5.55 17.73 9.27
CA TYR A 354 5.41 16.31 9.59
C TYR A 354 4.30 15.72 8.72
N ILE A 355 4.65 14.78 7.84
CA ILE A 355 3.67 14.11 6.98
C ILE A 355 3.45 12.67 7.45
N SER A 356 2.18 12.28 7.56
CA SER A 356 1.84 10.91 7.97
C SER A 356 0.45 10.48 7.51
N SER A 357 0.32 9.18 7.21
CA SER A 357 -0.96 8.48 7.07
C SER A 357 -1.48 7.88 8.39
N ASP A 358 -0.77 8.11 9.50
CA ASP A 358 -1.05 7.53 10.82
C ASP A 358 -1.54 8.58 11.83
N VAL A 359 -2.09 9.69 11.34
CA VAL A 359 -2.65 10.76 12.18
C VAL A 359 -4.05 10.38 12.64
N GLY A 360 -4.15 9.81 13.85
CA GLY A 360 -5.42 9.32 14.41
C GLY A 360 -5.20 8.29 15.51
N HIS A 361 -6.06 7.28 15.59
CA HIS A 361 -5.94 6.19 16.56
C HIS A 361 -4.82 5.22 16.17
N HIS A 362 -3.58 5.70 16.26
CA HIS A 362 -2.37 4.96 15.89
C HIS A 362 -1.23 5.19 16.90
N PRO A 363 -0.33 4.20 17.13
CA PRO A 363 0.81 4.35 18.03
C PRO A 363 1.69 5.57 17.73
N VAL A 364 2.00 5.85 16.45
CA VAL A 364 2.80 7.01 16.05
C VAL A 364 2.17 8.30 16.58
N ALA A 365 0.87 8.52 16.33
CA ALA A 365 0.15 9.69 16.82
C ALA A 365 0.15 9.78 18.36
N THR A 366 0.00 8.62 19.04
CA THR A 366 -0.03 8.56 20.50
C THR A 366 1.32 8.94 21.13
N HIS A 367 2.42 8.55 20.52
CA HIS A 367 3.74 8.77 21.09
C HIS A 367 4.36 10.12 20.73
N ILE A 368 4.02 10.68 19.54
CA ILE A 368 4.65 11.91 19.05
C ILE A 368 3.95 13.21 19.53
N VAL A 369 2.69 13.12 19.95
CA VAL A 369 1.85 14.32 20.16
C VAL A 369 2.46 15.29 21.18
N GLN A 370 2.95 14.82 22.32
CA GLN A 370 3.58 15.68 23.33
C GLN A 370 4.88 16.33 22.82
N LEU A 371 5.62 15.65 21.96
CA LEU A 371 6.82 16.21 21.33
C LEU A 371 6.43 17.38 20.41
N ILE A 372 5.38 17.23 19.60
CA ILE A 372 4.87 18.32 18.76
C ILE A 372 4.40 19.49 19.61
N GLU A 373 3.69 19.23 20.73
CA GLU A 373 3.26 20.26 21.69
C GLU A 373 4.46 21.01 22.34
N SER A 374 5.62 20.35 22.48
CA SER A 374 6.81 20.86 23.18
C SER A 374 7.76 21.67 22.30
N HIS A 375 7.53 21.79 20.99
CA HIS A 375 8.40 22.59 20.11
C HIS A 375 8.45 24.07 20.52
N ASP A 376 9.66 24.64 20.46
CA ASP A 376 9.87 26.08 20.63
C ASP A 376 9.28 26.86 19.44
N ARG A 377 8.10 27.44 19.65
CA ARG A 377 7.40 28.25 18.62
C ARG A 377 8.06 29.59 18.31
N GLY A 378 9.03 30.00 19.11
CA GLY A 378 9.87 31.14 18.80
C GLY A 378 10.86 30.89 17.68
N SER A 379 11.37 29.63 17.62
CA SER A 379 12.39 29.19 16.66
C SER A 379 11.85 28.35 15.52
N PHE A 380 10.67 27.71 15.69
CA PHE A 380 10.09 26.76 14.75
C PHE A 380 8.63 27.08 14.42
N GLU A 381 8.27 26.98 13.14
CA GLU A 381 6.88 26.92 12.67
C GLU A 381 6.57 25.48 12.24
N VAL A 382 5.59 24.84 12.88
CA VAL A 382 5.36 23.41 12.74
C VAL A 382 4.05 23.12 12.05
N THR A 383 4.12 22.47 10.88
CA THR A 383 2.98 22.07 10.07
C THR A 383 2.75 20.56 10.16
N GLY A 384 1.51 20.14 10.39
CA GLY A 384 1.08 18.74 10.27
C GLY A 384 0.38 18.49 8.95
N VAL A 385 0.68 17.38 8.27
CA VAL A 385 0.05 16.95 7.03
C VAL A 385 -0.48 15.55 7.21
N ALA A 386 -1.80 15.41 7.30
CA ALA A 386 -2.47 14.11 7.42
C ALA A 386 -2.94 13.62 6.05
N THR A 387 -2.41 12.47 5.61
CA THR A 387 -2.80 11.85 4.33
C THR A 387 -3.90 10.79 4.48
N ASN A 388 -4.21 10.37 5.71
CA ASN A 388 -5.34 9.50 6.03
C ASN A 388 -6.63 10.27 6.28
N ALA A 389 -7.77 9.58 6.16
CA ALA A 389 -9.09 10.11 6.53
C ALA A 389 -9.17 10.47 8.02
N ASP A 390 -10.02 11.44 8.34
CA ASP A 390 -10.34 11.75 9.74
C ASP A 390 -11.13 10.59 10.37
N ASP A 391 -10.55 9.99 11.41
CA ASP A 391 -11.16 8.89 12.18
C ASP A 391 -12.03 9.40 13.36
N GLY A 392 -12.15 10.71 13.52
CA GLY A 392 -12.90 11.36 14.62
C GLY A 392 -12.27 11.20 16.00
N SER A 393 -11.09 10.57 16.10
CA SER A 393 -10.45 10.24 17.37
C SER A 393 -10.00 11.47 18.15
N SER A 394 -9.91 11.32 19.47
CA SER A 394 -9.36 12.34 20.36
C SER A 394 -7.88 12.59 20.09
N GLN A 395 -7.15 11.57 19.66
CA GLN A 395 -5.74 11.66 19.26
C GLN A 395 -5.57 12.57 18.05
N ARG A 396 -6.37 12.38 16.99
CA ARG A 396 -6.33 13.24 15.81
C ARG A 396 -6.63 14.70 16.17
N LYS A 397 -7.67 14.93 16.98
CA LYS A 397 -8.06 16.28 17.43
C LYS A 397 -6.95 16.95 18.25
N ARG A 398 -6.31 16.20 19.19
CA ARG A 398 -5.19 16.72 19.98
C ARG A 398 -3.99 17.03 19.10
N LEU A 399 -3.62 16.12 18.20
CA LEU A 399 -2.48 16.30 17.32
C LEU A 399 -2.70 17.46 16.34
N ALA A 400 -3.89 17.57 15.74
CA ALA A 400 -4.23 18.69 14.85
C ALA A 400 -4.12 20.05 15.57
N LYS A 401 -4.48 20.12 16.87
CA LYS A 401 -4.35 21.32 17.69
C LYS A 401 -2.90 21.62 18.09
N ALA A 402 -2.05 20.60 18.12
CA ALA A 402 -0.64 20.73 18.52
C ALA A 402 0.22 21.44 17.46
N PHE A 403 -0.19 21.45 16.20
CA PHE A 403 0.50 22.13 15.10
C PHE A 403 0.11 23.61 14.99
N ASP A 404 1.01 24.47 14.49
CA ASP A 404 0.67 25.85 14.12
C ASP A 404 -0.25 25.88 12.90
N ARG A 405 -0.04 24.92 11.98
CA ARG A 405 -0.87 24.68 10.80
C ARG A 405 -1.14 23.19 10.65
N PHE A 406 -2.38 22.84 10.41
CA PHE A 406 -2.76 21.46 10.11
C PHE A 406 -3.43 21.38 8.74
N ILE A 407 -2.92 20.48 7.89
CA ILE A 407 -3.40 20.24 6.53
C ILE A 407 -4.04 18.87 6.51
N ASP A 408 -5.35 18.80 6.26
CA ASP A 408 -6.01 17.58 5.89
C ASP A 408 -5.80 17.38 4.38
N ALA A 409 -4.88 16.47 4.06
CA ALA A 409 -4.51 16.13 2.69
C ALA A 409 -5.19 14.86 2.18
N HIS A 410 -6.15 14.31 2.95
CA HIS A 410 -6.89 13.12 2.51
C HIS A 410 -7.58 13.35 1.18
N GLY A 411 -7.40 12.42 0.24
CA GLY A 411 -7.97 12.51 -1.10
C GLY A 411 -7.28 13.49 -2.06
N GLN A 412 -6.22 14.19 -1.61
CA GLN A 412 -5.43 15.04 -2.50
C GLN A 412 -4.40 14.22 -3.29
N ALA A 413 -4.16 14.62 -4.54
CA ALA A 413 -3.09 14.01 -5.33
C ALA A 413 -1.71 14.32 -4.72
N PRO A 414 -0.74 13.37 -4.73
CA PRO A 414 0.60 13.59 -4.20
C PRO A 414 1.28 14.85 -4.75
N SER A 415 1.09 15.14 -6.04
CA SER A 415 1.64 16.36 -6.67
C SER A 415 1.00 17.66 -6.15
N ALA A 416 -0.25 17.62 -5.72
CA ALA A 416 -0.91 18.79 -5.12
C ALA A 416 -0.36 19.04 -3.71
N ILE A 417 -0.18 17.98 -2.92
CA ILE A 417 0.44 18.04 -1.58
C ILE A 417 1.87 18.59 -1.69
N ALA A 418 2.66 18.05 -2.62
CA ALA A 418 4.03 18.48 -2.83
C ALA A 418 4.12 19.98 -3.22
N ARG A 419 3.25 20.46 -4.15
CA ARG A 419 3.18 21.88 -4.49
C ARG A 419 2.75 22.76 -3.32
N GLN A 420 1.82 22.28 -2.49
CA GLN A 420 1.37 23.02 -1.29
C GLN A 420 2.52 23.16 -0.27
N LEU A 421 3.27 22.09 -0.01
CA LEU A 421 4.45 22.11 0.86
C LEU A 421 5.52 23.05 0.30
N ARG A 422 5.75 23.01 -1.03
CA ARG A 422 6.68 23.94 -1.70
C ARG A 422 6.25 25.40 -1.56
N ALA A 423 4.94 25.70 -1.72
CA ALA A 423 4.40 27.05 -1.57
C ALA A 423 4.47 27.56 -0.12
N LEU A 424 4.48 26.65 0.86
CA LEU A 424 4.72 26.98 2.27
C LEU A 424 6.21 27.16 2.59
N GLU A 425 7.09 26.93 1.63
CA GLU A 425 8.54 27.03 1.79
C GLU A 425 9.04 26.25 3.00
N VAL A 426 8.61 24.97 3.11
CA VAL A 426 9.03 24.05 4.18
C VAL A 426 10.52 23.80 4.08
N ASP A 427 11.26 24.05 5.17
CA ASP A 427 12.71 23.82 5.25
C ASP A 427 13.05 22.34 5.43
N ILE A 428 12.30 21.65 6.32
CA ILE A 428 12.50 20.24 6.62
C ILE A 428 11.16 19.50 6.55
N LEU A 429 11.06 18.49 5.70
CA LEU A 429 9.94 17.56 5.64
C LEU A 429 10.28 16.26 6.34
N LEU A 430 9.49 15.89 7.36
CA LEU A 430 9.64 14.69 8.15
C LEU A 430 8.57 13.68 7.77
N ASP A 431 8.98 12.57 7.19
CA ASP A 431 8.10 11.44 6.90
C ASP A 431 8.03 10.49 8.11
N LEU A 432 6.83 10.28 8.61
CA LEU A 432 6.57 9.41 9.75
C LEU A 432 6.07 8.01 9.35
N ASN A 433 6.15 7.65 8.08
CA ASN A 433 5.72 6.35 7.58
C ASN A 433 6.88 5.48 7.09
N GLY A 434 7.73 5.97 6.20
CA GLY A 434 8.68 5.10 5.49
C GLY A 434 7.96 3.99 4.73
N HIS A 435 8.52 2.77 4.71
CA HIS A 435 7.93 1.60 4.04
C HIS A 435 6.77 0.94 4.81
N THR A 436 5.91 1.73 5.46
CA THR A 436 4.66 1.19 6.03
C THR A 436 3.52 1.24 5.02
N LYS A 437 2.34 0.75 5.40
CA LYS A 437 1.14 0.86 4.58
C LYS A 437 0.79 2.35 4.37
N ASP A 438 0.35 2.70 3.18
CA ASP A 438 -0.05 4.08 2.81
C ASP A 438 1.10 5.09 2.98
N ASP A 439 2.32 4.73 2.56
CA ASP A 439 3.51 5.59 2.57
C ASP A 439 3.33 6.88 1.77
N ASN A 440 4.22 7.85 2.00
CA ASN A 440 4.19 9.16 1.36
C ASN A 440 5.28 9.36 0.30
N PHE A 441 5.90 8.29 -0.21
CA PHE A 441 7.02 8.40 -1.13
C PHE A 441 6.70 9.12 -2.45
N ASP A 442 5.45 9.06 -2.94
CA ASP A 442 5.04 9.83 -4.12
C ASP A 442 5.05 11.36 -3.89
N VAL A 443 4.89 11.82 -2.64
CA VAL A 443 5.07 13.21 -2.26
C VAL A 443 6.55 13.53 -2.14
N LEU A 444 7.30 12.71 -1.38
CA LEU A 444 8.73 12.93 -1.11
C LEU A 444 9.58 12.85 -2.38
N SER A 445 9.23 11.99 -3.35
CA SER A 445 9.98 11.85 -4.60
C SER A 445 10.04 13.14 -5.43
N GLN A 446 9.09 14.05 -5.24
CA GLN A 446 9.05 15.36 -5.88
C GLN A 446 9.92 16.42 -5.16
N ARG A 447 10.53 16.05 -4.03
CA ARG A 447 11.38 16.93 -3.20
C ARG A 447 10.75 18.31 -2.96
N PRO A 448 9.58 18.38 -2.26
CA PRO A 448 8.95 19.66 -1.94
C PRO A 448 9.71 20.50 -0.90
N ALA A 449 10.64 19.90 -0.16
CA ALA A 449 11.49 20.56 0.80
C ALA A 449 12.97 20.33 0.46
N PRO A 450 13.89 21.26 0.77
CA PRO A 450 15.33 21.09 0.55
C PRO A 450 15.92 19.98 1.41
N VAL A 451 15.39 19.74 2.61
CA VAL A 451 15.80 18.65 3.51
C VAL A 451 14.62 17.73 3.76
N GLN A 452 14.82 16.43 3.57
CA GLN A 452 13.82 15.39 3.83
C GLN A 452 14.37 14.31 4.72
N ALA A 453 13.64 13.93 5.77
CA ALA A 453 14.04 12.89 6.69
C ALA A 453 12.92 11.90 6.97
N SER A 454 13.30 10.63 7.20
CA SER A 454 12.39 9.59 7.68
C SER A 454 12.60 9.36 9.17
N TRP A 455 11.51 9.15 9.90
CA TRP A 455 11.55 8.92 11.35
C TRP A 455 10.36 8.07 11.82
N LEU A 456 10.59 7.22 12.79
CA LEU A 456 9.64 6.55 13.68
C LEU A 456 8.78 5.44 13.05
N GLY A 457 8.14 5.64 11.90
CA GLY A 457 7.15 4.68 11.35
C GLY A 457 7.77 3.36 10.92
N TYR A 458 8.74 3.40 10.03
CA TYR A 458 9.43 2.22 9.53
C TYR A 458 10.77 2.04 10.24
N ALA A 459 11.01 0.85 10.78
CA ALA A 459 12.21 0.54 11.57
C ALA A 459 13.34 -0.01 10.67
N GLY A 460 13.89 0.82 9.81
CA GLY A 460 14.96 0.47 8.89
C GLY A 460 15.26 1.57 7.85
N THR A 461 16.21 1.33 6.95
CA THR A 461 16.51 2.23 5.84
C THR A 461 15.40 2.26 4.81
N THR A 462 15.08 3.45 4.29
CA THR A 462 14.11 3.61 3.20
C THR A 462 14.68 3.22 1.84
N ALA A 463 16.01 3.27 1.69
CA ALA A 463 16.74 3.15 0.42
C ALA A 463 16.25 4.13 -0.66
N ALA A 464 15.60 5.21 -0.27
CA ALA A 464 15.00 6.21 -1.17
C ALA A 464 15.98 7.37 -1.39
N PRO A 465 16.42 7.64 -2.65
CA PRO A 465 17.43 8.67 -2.93
C PRO A 465 16.92 10.11 -2.71
N PHE A 466 15.64 10.25 -2.45
CA PHE A 466 14.98 11.53 -2.11
C PHE A 466 14.78 11.71 -0.59
N VAL A 467 15.28 10.79 0.25
CA VAL A 467 15.32 10.93 1.71
C VAL A 467 16.78 11.13 2.11
N ASP A 468 17.08 12.31 2.68
CA ASP A 468 18.47 12.71 2.99
C ASP A 468 18.95 12.12 4.33
N PHE A 469 18.04 12.06 5.32
CA PHE A 469 18.38 11.64 6.67
C PHE A 469 17.42 10.58 7.22
N LEU A 470 17.97 9.67 8.02
CA LEU A 470 17.22 8.79 8.92
C LEU A 470 17.46 9.23 10.35
N ILE A 471 16.40 9.62 11.07
CA ILE A 471 16.50 9.96 12.50
C ILE A 471 16.47 8.64 13.30
N ALA A 472 17.55 8.42 14.05
CA ALA A 472 17.82 7.20 14.80
C ALA A 472 18.55 7.50 16.12
N ASP A 473 19.04 6.48 16.80
CA ASP A 473 20.05 6.58 17.85
C ASP A 473 21.17 5.55 17.63
N GLY A 474 22.26 5.67 18.40
CA GLY A 474 23.43 4.81 18.24
C GLY A 474 23.22 3.34 18.62
N VAL A 475 22.08 2.98 19.23
CA VAL A 475 21.73 1.59 19.57
C VAL A 475 20.98 0.92 18.42
N VAL A 476 19.98 1.59 17.86
CA VAL A 476 19.21 1.03 16.72
C VAL A 476 19.98 1.09 15.41
N ALA A 477 20.85 2.08 15.24
CA ALA A 477 21.68 2.28 14.04
C ALA A 477 23.17 2.45 14.41
N PRO A 478 23.85 1.38 14.85
CA PRO A 478 25.24 1.45 15.28
C PRO A 478 26.24 1.55 14.13
N ASP A 479 25.87 1.14 12.92
CA ASP A 479 26.71 1.17 11.73
C ASP A 479 26.00 1.93 10.60
N ALA A 480 26.54 3.10 10.24
CA ALA A 480 25.98 3.93 9.17
C ALA A 480 26.02 3.25 7.79
N ALA A 481 26.92 2.29 7.55
CA ALA A 481 27.01 1.61 6.27
C ALA A 481 25.80 0.72 5.96
N ALA A 482 25.02 0.35 6.98
CA ALA A 482 23.78 -0.42 6.81
C ALA A 482 22.62 0.40 6.22
N PHE A 483 22.72 1.73 6.20
CA PHE A 483 21.67 2.66 5.78
C PHE A 483 22.08 3.42 4.51
N SER A 484 21.11 3.81 3.72
CA SER A 484 21.32 4.65 2.52
C SER A 484 21.30 6.13 2.84
N GLU A 485 20.58 6.51 3.88
CA GLU A 485 20.44 7.87 4.37
C GLU A 485 21.62 8.25 5.28
N LYS A 486 21.90 9.53 5.42
CA LYS A 486 22.75 10.04 6.50
C LYS A 486 22.06 9.82 7.84
N LEU A 487 22.75 9.24 8.82
CA LEU A 487 22.17 9.07 10.15
C LEU A 487 22.17 10.40 10.91
N ALA A 488 20.98 10.77 11.40
CA ALA A 488 20.77 11.89 12.30
C ALA A 488 20.46 11.34 13.70
N LEU A 489 21.48 11.36 14.57
CA LEU A 489 21.45 10.63 15.85
C LEU A 489 20.91 11.48 16.99
N LEU A 490 19.95 10.93 17.73
CA LEU A 490 19.39 11.40 19.00
C LEU A 490 19.95 10.57 20.18
N PRO A 491 19.86 11.06 21.43
CA PRO A 491 20.13 10.25 22.61
C PRO A 491 19.17 9.07 22.79
N CYS A 492 17.94 9.22 22.32
CA CYS A 492 16.89 8.19 22.20
C CYS A 492 16.01 8.56 21.00
N TYR A 493 15.83 7.61 20.07
CA TYR A 493 15.07 7.94 18.85
C TYR A 493 13.55 7.85 19.05
N PHE A 494 13.09 7.16 20.10
CA PHE A 494 11.67 6.89 20.32
C PHE A 494 11.03 7.92 21.27
N PRO A 495 10.09 8.75 20.78
CA PRO A 495 9.38 9.72 21.61
C PRO A 495 8.34 9.04 22.51
N ASN A 496 7.95 9.72 23.58
CA ASN A 496 6.92 9.22 24.47
C ASN A 496 5.98 10.35 24.94
N ASP A 497 4.69 10.06 25.03
CA ASP A 497 3.72 10.96 25.67
C ASP A 497 3.56 10.60 27.13
N THR A 498 4.17 11.41 28.02
CA THR A 498 4.10 11.21 29.48
C THR A 498 2.81 11.73 30.11
N SER A 499 1.92 12.34 29.33
CA SER A 499 0.58 12.73 29.79
C SER A 499 -0.41 11.55 29.79
N ARG A 500 0.01 10.36 29.30
CA ARG A 500 -0.85 9.19 29.26
C ARG A 500 -1.18 8.70 30.65
N VAL A 501 -2.47 8.58 30.93
CA VAL A 501 -2.98 8.18 32.25
C VAL A 501 -2.94 6.66 32.40
N ILE A 502 -2.37 6.18 33.50
CA ILE A 502 -2.46 4.78 33.92
C ILE A 502 -3.75 4.65 34.75
N GLY A 503 -4.70 3.87 34.28
CA GLY A 503 -5.99 3.67 34.90
C GLY A 503 -5.89 2.81 36.21
N LYS A 504 -7.03 2.40 36.72
CA LYS A 504 -7.09 1.43 37.83
C LYS A 504 -6.81 0.02 37.28
N ALA A 505 -5.85 -0.68 37.88
CA ALA A 505 -5.56 -2.06 37.50
C ALA A 505 -6.75 -2.97 37.86
N PRO A 506 -7.11 -3.94 37.02
CA PRO A 506 -8.05 -4.98 37.37
C PRO A 506 -7.45 -5.88 38.46
N THR A 507 -8.26 -6.71 39.06
CA THR A 507 -7.77 -7.80 39.93
C THR A 507 -7.18 -8.93 39.08
N ARG A 508 -6.35 -9.79 39.68
CA ARG A 508 -5.84 -11.00 38.99
C ARG A 508 -6.98 -11.90 38.51
N ALA A 509 -8.02 -12.08 39.33
CA ALA A 509 -9.21 -12.86 38.98
C ALA A 509 -9.95 -12.29 37.77
N GLU A 510 -10.17 -10.97 37.70
CA GLU A 510 -10.77 -10.31 36.51
C GLU A 510 -9.90 -10.44 35.26
N ALA A 511 -8.58 -10.52 35.42
CA ALA A 511 -7.62 -10.74 34.33
C ALA A 511 -7.46 -12.23 33.96
N GLY A 512 -8.08 -13.16 34.71
CA GLY A 512 -7.92 -14.60 34.51
C GLY A 512 -6.54 -15.13 34.91
N LEU A 513 -5.84 -14.42 35.80
CA LEU A 513 -4.51 -14.79 36.29
C LEU A 513 -4.62 -15.54 37.64
N PRO A 514 -3.88 -16.64 37.81
CA PRO A 514 -3.85 -17.37 39.09
C PRO A 514 -3.25 -16.51 40.23
N ASP A 515 -3.78 -16.66 41.42
CA ASP A 515 -3.22 -16.02 42.59
C ASP A 515 -1.83 -16.59 42.92
N GLY A 516 -0.88 -15.70 43.23
CA GLY A 516 0.49 -16.06 43.59
C GLY A 516 1.36 -16.57 42.43
N ALA A 517 0.82 -16.73 41.23
CA ALA A 517 1.59 -17.15 40.05
C ALA A 517 2.58 -16.06 39.61
N PHE A 518 3.77 -16.47 39.19
CA PHE A 518 4.66 -15.60 38.40
C PHE A 518 4.09 -15.37 37.02
N VAL A 519 3.94 -14.11 36.58
CA VAL A 519 3.32 -13.74 35.32
C VAL A 519 4.36 -13.20 34.35
N PHE A 520 4.81 -14.04 33.44
CA PHE A 520 5.46 -13.58 32.22
C PHE A 520 4.42 -12.92 31.31
N CYS A 521 4.78 -11.83 30.65
CA CYS A 521 3.85 -11.07 29.84
C CYS A 521 4.45 -10.70 28.48
N CYS A 522 3.64 -10.78 27.41
CA CYS A 522 3.97 -10.19 26.11
C CYS A 522 2.68 -9.73 25.42
N PHE A 523 2.49 -8.41 25.33
CA PHE A 523 1.32 -7.84 24.65
C PHE A 523 1.62 -7.40 23.20
N ASN A 524 2.73 -7.87 22.63
CA ASN A 524 3.00 -7.71 21.22
C ASN A 524 1.90 -8.33 20.36
N ALA A 525 1.74 -7.83 19.14
CA ALA A 525 0.93 -8.51 18.15
C ALA A 525 1.51 -9.91 17.90
N ASN A 526 0.63 -10.91 17.78
CA ASN A 526 1.02 -12.32 17.64
C ASN A 526 1.92 -12.59 16.42
N TRP A 527 1.85 -11.80 15.36
CA TRP A 527 2.75 -11.89 14.22
C TRP A 527 4.25 -11.66 14.56
N LYS A 528 4.54 -11.05 15.72
CA LYS A 528 5.92 -10.89 16.24
C LYS A 528 6.42 -12.11 17.02
N ILE A 529 5.54 -13.05 17.36
CA ILE A 529 5.87 -14.25 18.15
C ILE A 529 6.39 -15.31 17.18
N THR A 530 7.70 -15.47 17.13
CA THR A 530 8.35 -16.47 16.28
C THR A 530 8.53 -17.82 17.00
N ARG A 531 8.68 -18.91 16.24
CA ARG A 531 8.93 -20.26 16.80
C ARG A 531 10.09 -20.28 17.79
N PRO A 532 11.29 -19.71 17.49
CA PRO A 532 12.39 -19.74 18.46
C PRO A 532 12.10 -19.02 19.76
N VAL A 533 11.45 -17.84 19.68
CA VAL A 533 11.05 -17.07 20.87
C VAL A 533 10.03 -17.83 21.71
N PHE A 534 9.02 -18.41 21.07
CA PHE A 534 7.99 -19.17 21.78
C PHE A 534 8.56 -20.44 22.43
N ALA A 535 9.52 -21.11 21.77
CA ALA A 535 10.20 -22.27 22.36
C ALA A 535 10.97 -21.91 23.63
N ILE A 536 11.62 -20.74 23.69
CA ILE A 536 12.24 -20.23 24.91
C ILE A 536 11.19 -20.03 26.00
N TRP A 537 10.07 -19.40 25.67
CA TRP A 537 9.01 -19.16 26.65
C TRP A 537 8.42 -20.46 27.22
N MET A 538 8.32 -21.50 26.40
CA MET A 538 7.88 -22.83 26.88
C MET A 538 8.87 -23.43 27.87
N ARG A 539 10.18 -23.32 27.65
CA ARG A 539 11.20 -23.73 28.62
C ARG A 539 11.15 -22.92 29.90
N LEU A 540 10.92 -21.59 29.80
CA LEU A 540 10.71 -20.76 30.99
C LEU A 540 9.52 -21.24 31.83
N LEU A 541 8.40 -21.57 31.19
CA LEU A 541 7.25 -22.12 31.88
C LEU A 541 7.56 -23.49 32.52
N ALA A 542 8.35 -24.34 31.87
CA ALA A 542 8.76 -25.64 32.45
C ALA A 542 9.62 -25.45 33.69
N GLU A 543 10.59 -24.51 33.64
CA GLU A 543 11.58 -24.24 34.69
C GLU A 543 11.02 -23.40 35.88
N VAL A 544 9.85 -22.75 35.71
CA VAL A 544 9.19 -21.95 36.74
C VAL A 544 7.79 -22.51 37.01
N PRO A 545 7.66 -23.52 37.89
CA PRO A 545 6.38 -24.17 38.17
C PRO A 545 5.32 -23.16 38.66
N GLY A 546 4.09 -23.34 38.17
CA GLY A 546 2.96 -22.46 38.52
C GLY A 546 2.97 -21.08 37.82
N SER A 547 4.01 -20.74 37.06
CA SER A 547 4.02 -19.51 36.26
C SER A 547 3.05 -19.59 35.07
N VAL A 548 2.65 -18.43 34.59
CA VAL A 548 1.80 -18.29 33.39
C VAL A 548 2.43 -17.33 32.37
N LEU A 549 2.09 -17.52 31.11
CA LEU A 549 2.44 -16.58 30.04
C LEU A 549 1.18 -15.81 29.63
N TRP A 550 1.17 -14.51 29.87
CA TRP A 550 0.04 -13.64 29.57
C TRP A 550 0.23 -12.89 28.26
N LEU A 551 -0.51 -13.30 27.25
CA LEU A 551 -0.40 -12.80 25.88
C LEU A 551 -1.60 -11.92 25.51
N LYS A 552 -1.43 -11.03 24.55
CA LYS A 552 -2.56 -10.39 23.88
C LYS A 552 -3.41 -11.45 23.18
N ARG A 553 -4.74 -11.40 23.36
CA ARG A 553 -5.66 -12.36 22.70
C ARG A 553 -5.53 -12.28 21.20
N PRO A 554 -5.10 -13.34 20.51
CA PRO A 554 -5.11 -13.45 19.06
C PRO A 554 -6.48 -13.89 18.56
N GLY A 555 -6.63 -14.07 17.25
CA GLY A 555 -7.77 -14.80 16.66
C GLY A 555 -7.80 -16.28 17.09
N GLU A 556 -8.96 -16.94 16.97
CA GLU A 556 -9.16 -18.30 17.51
C GLU A 556 -8.18 -19.32 16.92
N LYS A 557 -7.87 -19.23 15.63
CA LYS A 557 -6.91 -20.15 14.98
C LYS A 557 -5.49 -19.95 15.48
N ALA A 558 -5.03 -18.72 15.62
CA ALA A 558 -3.71 -18.42 16.19
C ALA A 558 -3.63 -18.87 17.66
N LYS A 559 -4.72 -18.69 18.42
CA LYS A 559 -4.83 -19.22 19.79
C LYS A 559 -4.70 -20.75 19.77
N ALA A 560 -5.42 -21.43 18.90
CA ALA A 560 -5.33 -22.88 18.77
C ALA A 560 -3.90 -23.35 18.39
N ASN A 561 -3.23 -22.66 17.46
CA ASN A 561 -1.86 -22.99 17.09
C ASN A 561 -0.87 -22.78 18.25
N LEU A 562 -0.98 -21.67 19.00
CA LEU A 562 -0.14 -21.43 20.19
C LEU A 562 -0.39 -22.45 21.30
N THR A 563 -1.65 -22.81 21.59
CA THR A 563 -1.98 -23.81 22.60
C THR A 563 -1.53 -25.22 22.19
N ALA A 564 -1.65 -25.57 20.91
CA ALA A 564 -1.11 -26.82 20.40
C ALA A 564 0.42 -26.91 20.50
N ALA A 565 1.11 -25.80 20.19
CA ALA A 565 2.56 -25.73 20.32
C ALA A 565 3.01 -25.81 21.79
N ALA A 566 2.27 -25.23 22.72
CA ALA A 566 2.55 -25.37 24.16
C ALA A 566 2.36 -26.82 24.63
N ALA A 567 1.26 -27.47 24.24
CA ALA A 567 1.03 -28.89 24.54
C ALA A 567 2.13 -29.80 23.96
N ALA A 568 2.57 -29.55 22.72
CA ALA A 568 3.68 -30.27 22.10
C ALA A 568 5.01 -30.08 22.85
N ALA A 569 5.19 -28.94 23.52
CA ALA A 569 6.35 -28.67 24.37
C ALA A 569 6.18 -29.24 25.82
N GLY A 570 5.10 -29.95 26.11
CA GLY A 570 4.81 -30.53 27.45
C GLY A 570 4.27 -29.51 28.45
N ILE A 571 3.82 -28.36 27.98
CA ILE A 571 3.23 -27.31 28.85
C ILE A 571 1.71 -27.39 28.81
N ASP A 572 1.08 -27.37 30.00
CA ASP A 572 -0.38 -27.25 30.07
C ASP A 572 -0.87 -25.98 29.38
N PRO A 573 -1.71 -26.10 28.32
CA PRO A 573 -2.26 -24.96 27.61
C PRO A 573 -2.98 -23.92 28.48
N ALA A 574 -3.50 -24.30 29.62
CA ALA A 574 -4.15 -23.41 30.61
C ALA A 574 -3.17 -22.36 31.17
N ARG A 575 -1.87 -22.61 31.07
CA ARG A 575 -0.82 -21.64 31.47
C ARG A 575 -0.59 -20.53 30.43
N LEU A 576 -1.21 -20.62 29.27
CA LEU A 576 -1.30 -19.50 28.31
C LEU A 576 -2.57 -18.70 28.58
N VAL A 577 -2.43 -17.56 29.21
CA VAL A 577 -3.55 -16.64 29.51
C VAL A 577 -3.64 -15.58 28.42
N PHE A 578 -4.87 -15.25 27.96
CA PHE A 578 -5.06 -14.34 26.83
C PHE A 578 -5.87 -13.10 27.25
N ALA A 579 -5.21 -11.93 27.19
CA ALA A 579 -5.79 -10.64 27.53
C ALA A 579 -6.65 -10.10 26.39
N GLY A 580 -7.90 -9.77 26.68
CA GLY A 580 -8.81 -9.11 25.73
C GLY A 580 -8.41 -7.67 25.37
N PRO A 581 -9.10 -7.06 24.40
CA PRO A 581 -8.92 -5.64 24.07
C PRO A 581 -9.28 -4.78 25.30
N ALA A 582 -8.57 -3.66 25.46
CA ALA A 582 -8.81 -2.70 26.54
C ALA A 582 -8.53 -1.28 26.04
N ALA A 583 -9.19 -0.28 26.62
CA ALA A 583 -8.84 1.11 26.41
C ALA A 583 -7.42 1.40 26.94
N LEU A 584 -6.72 2.42 26.39
CA LEU A 584 -5.31 2.68 26.67
C LEU A 584 -5.01 2.76 28.19
N ALA A 585 -5.81 3.47 28.96
CA ALA A 585 -5.59 3.60 30.40
C ALA A 585 -5.67 2.26 31.14
N GLN A 586 -6.64 1.38 30.79
CA GLN A 586 -6.76 0.02 31.34
C GLN A 586 -5.65 -0.89 30.80
N HIS A 587 -5.26 -0.71 29.51
CA HIS A 587 -4.14 -1.43 28.94
C HIS A 587 -2.84 -1.14 29.69
N LEU A 588 -2.56 0.11 30.00
CA LEU A 588 -1.40 0.49 30.81
C LEU A 588 -1.50 -0.08 32.24
N ALA A 589 -2.67 0.04 32.87
CA ALA A 589 -2.88 -0.42 34.25
C ALA A 589 -2.69 -1.93 34.41
N ARG A 590 -3.14 -2.76 33.47
CA ARG A 590 -3.00 -4.22 33.60
C ARG A 590 -1.55 -4.71 33.59
N HIS A 591 -0.58 -3.95 33.05
CA HIS A 591 0.83 -4.32 33.13
C HIS A 591 1.32 -4.46 34.57
N GLN A 592 0.65 -3.81 35.56
CA GLN A 592 1.00 -3.91 36.99
C GLN A 592 0.74 -5.30 37.57
N LEU A 593 -0.05 -6.13 36.88
CA LEU A 593 -0.33 -7.52 37.31
C LEU A 593 0.73 -8.51 36.81
N ALA A 594 1.57 -8.12 35.86
CA ALA A 594 2.65 -8.95 35.35
C ALA A 594 3.94 -8.72 36.13
N ASP A 595 4.84 -9.71 36.10
CA ASP A 595 6.12 -9.65 36.80
C ASP A 595 7.28 -9.29 35.89
N LEU A 596 7.29 -9.82 34.65
CA LEU A 596 8.33 -9.58 33.68
C LEU A 596 7.74 -9.54 32.25
N PHE A 597 8.02 -8.48 31.50
CA PHE A 597 7.70 -8.44 30.07
C PHE A 597 8.80 -9.13 29.27
N LEU A 598 8.40 -10.10 28.45
CA LEU A 598 9.26 -10.84 27.53
C LEU A 598 9.16 -10.28 26.12
N ASP A 599 10.25 -9.72 25.62
CA ASP A 599 10.28 -9.15 24.27
C ASP A 599 10.45 -10.20 23.17
N THR A 600 10.19 -9.81 21.92
CA THR A 600 10.17 -10.66 20.73
C THR A 600 11.31 -10.33 19.74
N LEU A 601 11.68 -11.30 18.91
CA LEU A 601 12.62 -11.17 17.78
C LEU A 601 12.08 -11.90 16.54
N PRO A 602 12.43 -11.45 15.33
CA PRO A 602 13.36 -10.38 14.96
C PRO A 602 12.82 -8.95 15.13
N TYR A 603 11.55 -8.79 15.46
CA TYR A 603 10.86 -7.52 15.65
C TYR A 603 10.51 -7.30 17.14
N ASN A 604 11.12 -6.28 17.74
CA ASN A 604 10.90 -5.94 19.17
C ASN A 604 9.54 -5.28 19.46
N ALA A 605 9.28 -5.07 20.73
CA ALA A 605 8.08 -4.48 21.29
C ALA A 605 8.07 -2.93 21.27
N HIS A 606 8.32 -2.27 20.20
CA HIS A 606 8.42 -0.80 20.10
C HIS A 606 7.46 -0.04 21.05
N ALA A 607 6.30 0.40 20.60
CA ALA A 607 5.29 1.10 21.42
C ALA A 607 4.83 0.25 22.65
N THR A 608 4.64 -1.06 22.46
CA THR A 608 4.25 -1.96 23.55
C THR A 608 5.34 -2.11 24.61
N GLY A 609 6.61 -2.04 24.23
CA GLY A 609 7.74 -1.99 25.18
C GLY A 609 7.75 -0.69 25.99
N CYS A 610 7.53 0.43 25.29
CA CYS A 610 7.40 1.74 25.91
C CYS A 610 6.21 1.79 26.89
N ASP A 611 5.08 1.17 26.57
CA ASP A 611 3.91 1.05 27.43
C ASP A 611 4.20 0.24 28.68
N ALA A 612 4.90 -0.89 28.56
CA ALA A 612 5.31 -1.72 29.69
C ALA A 612 6.21 -0.95 30.66
N LEU A 613 7.25 -0.28 30.13
CA LEU A 613 8.19 0.53 30.91
C LEU A 613 7.49 1.74 31.56
N TRP A 614 6.57 2.41 30.83
CA TRP A 614 5.76 3.51 31.38
C TRP A 614 4.85 3.04 32.50
N ALA A 615 4.26 1.85 32.37
CA ALA A 615 3.42 1.25 33.41
C ALA A 615 4.19 0.70 34.64
N GLY A 616 5.54 0.70 34.59
CA GLY A 616 6.38 0.23 35.68
C GLY A 616 6.66 -1.28 35.66
N LEU A 617 6.47 -1.94 34.53
CA LEU A 617 6.78 -3.35 34.34
C LEU A 617 8.21 -3.52 33.78
N PRO A 618 9.12 -4.24 34.46
CA PRO A 618 10.43 -4.59 33.94
C PRO A 618 10.29 -5.35 32.61
N LEU A 619 11.12 -4.96 31.63
CA LEU A 619 11.16 -5.54 30.29
C LEU A 619 12.51 -6.17 30.06
N LEU A 620 12.53 -7.42 29.63
CA LEU A 620 13.73 -8.13 29.20
C LEU A 620 13.72 -8.26 27.68
N THR A 621 14.81 -7.86 27.01
CA THR A 621 14.98 -7.99 25.57
C THR A 621 16.23 -8.73 25.18
N GLN A 622 16.25 -9.36 24.02
CA GLN A 622 17.45 -9.77 23.34
C GLN A 622 17.79 -8.75 22.25
N ARG A 623 19.04 -8.30 22.19
CA ARG A 623 19.52 -7.42 21.12
C ARG A 623 19.50 -8.14 19.77
N GLY A 624 18.75 -7.62 18.82
CA GLY A 624 18.71 -8.13 17.45
C GLY A 624 19.85 -7.60 16.59
N THR A 625 19.90 -8.10 15.36
CA THR A 625 20.95 -7.76 14.36
C THR A 625 20.48 -6.69 13.37
N ALA A 626 19.21 -6.26 13.40
CA ALA A 626 18.65 -5.21 12.58
C ALA A 626 17.94 -4.16 13.43
N PHE A 627 17.64 -3.00 12.84
CA PHE A 627 17.02 -1.87 13.52
C PHE A 627 15.79 -2.30 14.36
N ALA A 628 14.82 -2.97 13.72
CA ALA A 628 13.57 -3.38 14.38
C ALA A 628 13.78 -4.29 15.60
N GLY A 629 14.87 -5.06 15.63
CA GLY A 629 15.23 -5.96 16.74
C GLY A 629 16.13 -5.30 17.79
N ARG A 630 16.49 -4.02 17.63
CA ARG A 630 17.30 -3.26 18.60
C ARG A 630 16.50 -2.21 19.37
N VAL A 631 15.24 -2.02 19.05
CA VAL A 631 14.42 -0.93 19.60
C VAL A 631 14.28 -1.02 21.12
N CYS A 632 13.95 -2.19 21.66
CA CYS A 632 13.86 -2.33 23.12
C CYS A 632 15.23 -2.19 23.82
N ALA A 633 16.31 -2.58 23.17
CA ALA A 633 17.66 -2.30 23.67
C ALA A 633 17.95 -0.80 23.74
N SER A 634 17.48 -0.02 22.74
CA SER A 634 17.55 1.45 22.78
C SER A 634 16.71 2.02 23.92
N LEU A 635 15.46 1.59 24.11
CA LEU A 635 14.59 2.05 25.19
C LEU A 635 15.24 1.80 26.58
N LEU A 636 15.76 0.59 26.79
CA LEU A 636 16.43 0.22 28.04
C LEU A 636 17.74 0.99 28.28
N THR A 637 18.50 1.24 27.22
CA THR A 637 19.72 2.07 27.28
C THR A 637 19.38 3.51 27.65
N ALA A 638 18.38 4.10 26.99
CA ALA A 638 17.90 5.46 27.27
C ALA A 638 17.30 5.59 28.68
N LEU A 639 16.72 4.51 29.19
CA LEU A 639 16.21 4.41 30.56
C LEU A 639 17.32 4.20 31.59
N GLY A 640 18.55 3.81 31.16
CA GLY A 640 19.66 3.50 32.05
C GLY A 640 19.53 2.14 32.75
N LEU A 641 18.90 1.17 32.08
CA LEU A 641 18.74 -0.22 32.53
C LEU A 641 19.34 -1.23 31.55
N PRO A 642 20.62 -1.07 31.10
CA PRO A 642 21.24 -1.96 30.10
C PRO A 642 21.38 -3.40 30.62
N GLY A 643 21.33 -3.64 31.93
CA GLY A 643 21.35 -4.96 32.55
C GLY A 643 20.14 -5.85 32.21
N LEU A 644 19.14 -5.33 31.48
CA LEU A 644 17.98 -6.08 30.97
C LEU A 644 18.08 -6.36 29.46
N ILE A 645 19.26 -6.18 28.86
CA ILE A 645 19.55 -6.47 27.47
C ILE A 645 20.44 -7.72 27.41
N ALA A 646 19.92 -8.79 26.84
CA ALA A 646 20.68 -9.99 26.55
C ALA A 646 21.28 -9.93 25.14
N GLU A 647 22.51 -10.42 24.98
CA GLU A 647 23.17 -10.45 23.68
C GLU A 647 22.86 -11.74 22.87
N THR A 648 22.43 -12.79 23.56
CA THR A 648 22.14 -14.09 22.96
C THR A 648 20.81 -14.67 23.46
N ALA A 649 20.24 -15.62 22.72
CA ALA A 649 19.03 -16.33 23.13
C ALA A 649 19.22 -17.09 24.45
N LEU A 650 20.36 -17.71 24.65
CA LEU A 650 20.71 -18.39 25.91
C LEU A 650 20.82 -17.39 27.07
N GLY A 651 21.43 -16.24 26.84
CA GLY A 651 21.50 -15.14 27.82
C GLY A 651 20.12 -14.61 28.19
N TYR A 652 19.25 -14.43 27.20
CA TYR A 652 17.86 -14.00 27.40
C TYR A 652 17.09 -14.99 28.29
N GLU A 653 17.17 -16.29 28.00
CA GLU A 653 16.55 -17.36 28.79
C GLU A 653 17.11 -17.39 30.21
N ALA A 654 18.44 -17.38 30.37
CA ALA A 654 19.09 -17.40 31.66
C ALA A 654 18.72 -16.19 32.53
N MET A 655 18.67 -14.98 31.94
CA MET A 655 18.27 -13.76 32.64
C MET A 655 16.79 -13.81 33.07
N ALA A 656 15.90 -14.30 32.19
CA ALA A 656 14.48 -14.48 32.52
C ALA A 656 14.28 -15.43 33.71
N LEU A 657 14.99 -16.57 33.70
CA LEU A 657 14.98 -17.53 34.82
C LEU A 657 15.53 -16.95 36.11
N ALA A 658 16.64 -16.24 36.06
CA ALA A 658 17.22 -15.60 37.20
C ALA A 658 16.28 -14.59 37.85
N LEU A 659 15.61 -13.76 37.02
CA LEU A 659 14.64 -12.79 37.49
C LEU A 659 13.37 -13.46 38.05
N ALA A 660 12.92 -14.55 37.46
CA ALA A 660 11.74 -15.28 37.96
C ALA A 660 11.97 -15.99 39.28
N ARG A 661 13.22 -16.30 39.61
CA ARG A 661 13.64 -16.96 40.85
C ARG A 661 14.11 -16.00 41.95
N ASP A 662 14.19 -14.70 41.68
CA ASP A 662 14.68 -13.67 42.60
C ASP A 662 13.67 -12.51 42.71
N PRO A 663 12.66 -12.64 43.62
CA PRO A 663 11.63 -11.61 43.82
C PRO A 663 12.18 -10.27 44.34
N GLU A 664 13.27 -10.30 45.12
CA GLU A 664 13.86 -9.05 45.65
C GLU A 664 14.54 -8.26 44.50
N ARG A 665 15.24 -8.93 43.61
CA ARG A 665 15.80 -8.30 42.44
C ARG A 665 14.74 -7.67 41.54
N LEU A 666 13.60 -8.33 41.34
CA LEU A 666 12.48 -7.75 40.59
C LEU A 666 11.88 -6.52 41.26
N LYS A 667 11.76 -6.56 42.60
CA LYS A 667 11.31 -5.41 43.39
C LYS A 667 12.27 -4.23 43.26
N ASP A 668 13.56 -4.48 43.32
CA ASP A 668 14.60 -3.46 43.11
C ASP A 668 14.53 -2.88 41.69
N LEU A 669 14.35 -3.71 40.65
CA LEU A 669 14.19 -3.26 39.28
C LEU A 669 12.92 -2.39 39.11
N ARG A 670 11.83 -2.72 39.75
CA ARG A 670 10.61 -1.90 39.75
C ARG A 670 10.84 -0.56 40.46
N ALA A 671 11.57 -0.54 41.56
CA ALA A 671 11.93 0.70 42.25
C ALA A 671 12.83 1.59 41.36
N GLN A 672 13.87 1.01 40.76
CA GLN A 672 14.72 1.72 39.79
C GLN A 672 13.91 2.26 38.60
N LEU A 673 12.99 1.46 38.06
CA LEU A 673 12.13 1.87 36.96
C LEU A 673 11.25 3.06 37.33
N ALA A 674 10.67 3.04 38.55
CA ALA A 674 9.85 4.13 39.08
C ALA A 674 10.65 5.44 39.22
N GLU A 675 11.90 5.39 39.70
CA GLU A 675 12.82 6.53 39.75
C GLU A 675 13.17 7.06 38.35
N LYS A 676 13.58 6.14 37.46
CA LYS A 676 14.05 6.48 36.10
C LYS A 676 12.94 6.99 35.19
N ARG A 677 11.66 6.68 35.46
CA ARG A 677 10.51 7.27 34.76
C ARG A 677 10.45 8.79 34.88
N THR A 678 11.03 9.37 35.95
CA THR A 678 11.01 10.84 36.18
C THR A 678 12.30 11.52 35.79
N SER A 679 13.37 10.78 35.51
CA SER A 679 14.74 11.32 35.32
C SER A 679 15.39 10.94 33.99
N SER A 680 14.89 9.92 33.28
CA SER A 680 15.52 9.44 32.05
C SER A 680 15.11 10.23 30.82
N VAL A 681 15.98 10.26 29.80
CA VAL A 681 15.71 10.89 28.51
C VAL A 681 14.54 10.23 27.77
N LEU A 682 14.25 8.96 28.03
CA LEU A 682 13.12 8.23 27.43
C LEU A 682 11.75 8.87 27.78
N PHE A 683 11.64 9.42 28.99
CA PHE A 683 10.41 10.01 29.50
C PHE A 683 10.48 11.52 29.75
N ASP A 684 11.59 12.15 29.33
CA ASP A 684 11.73 13.61 29.32
C ASP A 684 11.51 14.15 27.90
N THR A 685 10.24 14.16 27.47
CA THR A 685 9.86 14.62 26.13
C THR A 685 10.29 16.04 25.84
N PRO A 686 10.21 17.03 26.74
CA PRO A 686 10.73 18.37 26.50
C PRO A 686 12.25 18.39 26.23
N ARG A 687 13.02 17.56 26.93
CA ARG A 687 14.46 17.42 26.65
C ARG A 687 14.70 16.79 25.28
N LEU A 688 14.00 15.71 24.95
CA LEU A 688 14.11 15.05 23.63
C LEU A 688 13.76 16.02 22.51
N THR A 689 12.76 16.88 22.70
CA THR A 689 12.36 17.91 21.72
C THR A 689 13.49 18.89 21.48
N ARG A 690 14.14 19.40 22.51
CA ARG A 690 15.30 20.30 22.36
C ARG A 690 16.47 19.64 21.61
N GLU A 691 16.76 18.37 21.90
CA GLU A 691 17.80 17.60 21.17
C GLU A 691 17.44 17.43 19.68
N LEU A 692 16.16 17.18 19.41
CA LEU A 692 15.64 17.06 18.04
C LEU A 692 15.71 18.41 17.31
N GLU A 693 15.38 19.51 17.95
CA GLU A 693 15.48 20.85 17.39
C GLU A 693 16.93 21.22 17.05
N ALA A 694 17.86 20.91 17.95
CA ALA A 694 19.29 21.05 17.68
C ALA A 694 19.74 20.15 16.50
N LEU A 695 19.16 18.97 16.38
CA LEU A 695 19.42 18.07 15.25
C LEU A 695 18.93 18.67 13.94
N TYR A 696 17.74 19.28 13.90
CA TYR A 696 17.20 19.96 12.72
C TYR A 696 18.10 21.09 12.23
N GLN A 697 18.65 21.89 13.15
CA GLN A 697 19.62 22.94 12.80
C GLN A 697 20.88 22.36 12.15
N ARG A 698 21.39 21.22 12.68
CA ARG A 698 22.54 20.52 12.08
C ARG A 698 22.21 19.94 10.69
N MET A 699 21.01 19.41 10.49
CA MET A 699 20.56 18.87 9.21
C MET A 699 20.52 19.96 8.13
N LEU A 700 20.02 21.15 8.46
CA LEU A 700 19.99 22.30 7.55
C LEU A 700 21.39 22.77 7.13
N THR A 701 22.37 22.74 8.05
CA THR A 701 23.75 23.16 7.75
C THR A 701 24.55 22.09 6.99
N SER A 702 24.14 20.83 7.05
CA SER A 702 24.79 19.66 6.41
C SER A 702 24.04 19.12 5.20
N ALA A 703 22.97 19.81 4.78
CA ALA A 703 22.22 19.46 3.57
C ALA A 703 23.13 19.49 2.33
N PRO A 704 22.93 18.56 1.36
CA PRO A 704 23.74 18.48 0.15
C PRO A 704 23.65 19.72 -0.75
#